data_5794e4ce72610ac2a87e83a516688dc7
#
_entry.id   5794e4ce72610ac2a87e83a516688dc7
#
_cell.length_a   1.000
_cell.length_b   1.000
_cell.length_c   1.000
_cell.angle_alpha   90.00
_cell.angle_beta   90.00
_cell.angle_gamma   90.00
#
_symmetry.space_group_name_H-M   'P 1'
#
loop_
_entity.id
_entity.type
_entity.pdbx_description
1 polymer ?
#
loop_
_entity_poly.entity_id
_entity_poly.type
_entity_poly.pdbx_seq_one_letter_code
_entity_poly.pdbx_strand_id
1 'polypeptide(L)'
;ASAFDGDPRTAWVVDSGVPISNQKIQVVLEKPVTTSSINLMQITPGTAYSKKKRYRAITRVQLTFDGEDSIERDLGRLSRKTKGQTLNFGERTFKKLEITILDSSGKEIREGVRKNGVGFAEIRIPTGVADKTVRIHEVIRMPEQMLKALGAESTAHPLIISITRDSTMDNTKLNRSFTLPEARTFTLSGTAQLSPYAKGQDIDTALGAPSTGPDSYTAISSSRYDASTTRAGAATDGDPKTAWVSQLGNPKAELKVIFKQQRSINHLDLQIVADGRHSIPTVISMRADKGPKRIIKLPPIPDRVAGGVVSVPINFESISGKAMKLTIRRYRSVKLAQITMPSAFAELGMEGTTRSYAPELANDCTEELITLDGTPLPVRISGSTKDALKGEKLALEPCNGDISLAAGPHELLVTESPRNPTGFDINRLIFSSGAGGTAIKASELRSPPADLDASPASSVRAQPAPTVTVKGENRSSSSIAVAGATQPFWLVLGQSLNEGWHATINGKDLGTPVLVDGYANGWYIDTDGETNINIDLVWRPQGTIKAALWISLFASLLCLGIIVTSTIRRRRSTDPNKYLGQLESPSLREIRVREVSIPSRRRIILTLAMAVGTGAVIAPWVGIIVGIASWYASGGKRVRTLIRFAPPLLLTSVAFGIPIIQGVKRFPPFFDWVTHFQWASWVVWLAISALVLDVLI
;
A
#
# COMPACT_ATOMS: atom_id res chain seq x y z
N ALA A 1 6.33 6.92 -4.83
CA ALA A 1 7.57 6.47 -4.16
C ALA A 1 8.43 5.62 -5.12
N SER A 2 7.88 4.56 -5.73
CA SER A 2 8.64 3.57 -6.52
C SER A 2 9.48 4.09 -7.70
N ALA A 3 9.29 5.33 -8.15
CA ALA A 3 10.14 5.94 -9.17
C ALA A 3 11.28 6.80 -8.61
N PHE A 4 11.44 6.88 -7.29
CA PHE A 4 12.44 7.69 -6.59
C PHE A 4 13.18 6.90 -5.51
N ASP A 5 13.02 5.60 -5.49
CA ASP A 5 13.52 4.75 -4.42
C ASP A 5 14.94 4.21 -4.71
N GLY A 6 15.50 4.57 -5.87
CA GLY A 6 16.80 4.11 -6.34
C GLY A 6 16.81 2.64 -6.75
N ASP A 7 15.66 1.98 -6.90
CA ASP A 7 15.54 0.60 -7.35
C ASP A 7 14.92 0.50 -8.75
N PRO A 8 15.71 0.30 -9.78
CA PRO A 8 15.20 0.21 -11.16
C PRO A 8 14.31 -1.03 -11.41
N ARG A 9 14.13 -1.90 -10.40
CA ARG A 9 13.22 -3.06 -10.48
C ARG A 9 11.79 -2.69 -10.07
N THR A 10 11.62 -1.65 -9.28
CA THR A 10 10.33 -1.05 -8.95
C THR A 10 9.97 0.01 -9.99
N ALA A 11 8.72 0.42 -10.07
CA ALA A 11 8.29 1.47 -10.99
C ALA A 11 6.98 2.10 -10.56
N TRP A 12 6.81 3.37 -10.86
CA TRP A 12 5.51 3.98 -10.97
C TRP A 12 4.90 3.65 -12.33
N VAL A 13 3.67 3.14 -12.35
CA VAL A 13 3.00 2.63 -13.56
C VAL A 13 1.62 3.25 -13.69
N VAL A 14 1.31 3.76 -14.87
CA VAL A 14 -0.06 4.08 -15.27
C VAL A 14 -0.72 2.79 -15.75
N ASP A 15 -1.87 2.43 -15.17
CA ASP A 15 -2.58 1.20 -15.52
C ASP A 15 -3.17 1.29 -16.94
N SER A 16 -3.33 0.12 -17.56
CA SER A 16 -3.80 -0.03 -18.95
C SER A 16 -5.25 0.42 -19.20
N GLY A 17 -6.01 0.64 -18.14
CA GLY A 17 -7.40 1.10 -18.22
C GLY A 17 -7.59 2.63 -18.16
N VAL A 18 -6.52 3.40 -18.00
CA VAL A 18 -6.55 4.86 -17.86
C VAL A 18 -5.91 5.50 -19.10
N PRO A 19 -6.47 6.60 -19.64
CA PRO A 19 -5.80 7.38 -20.68
C PRO A 19 -4.40 7.79 -20.24
N ILE A 20 -3.40 7.53 -21.10
CA ILE A 20 -1.98 7.75 -20.74
C ILE A 20 -1.61 9.23 -20.85
N SER A 21 -2.18 9.94 -21.83
CA SER A 21 -1.97 11.36 -22.00
C SER A 21 -2.49 12.14 -20.77
N ASN A 22 -1.74 13.16 -20.37
CA ASN A 22 -1.99 14.00 -19.20
C ASN A 22 -1.89 13.29 -17.84
N GLN A 23 -1.41 12.04 -17.79
CA GLN A 23 -1.04 11.44 -16.51
C GLN A 23 0.25 12.06 -16.00
N LYS A 24 0.31 12.32 -14.71
CA LYS A 24 1.41 13.08 -14.14
C LYS A 24 1.91 12.53 -12.80
N ILE A 25 3.19 12.76 -12.55
CA ILE A 25 3.83 12.62 -11.25
C ILE A 25 4.12 14.02 -10.74
N GLN A 26 3.71 14.31 -9.51
CA GLN A 26 4.06 15.52 -8.81
C GLN A 26 5.00 15.18 -7.66
N VAL A 27 6.09 15.93 -7.57
CA VAL A 27 7.06 15.84 -6.47
C VAL A 27 7.12 17.19 -5.79
N VAL A 28 6.92 17.20 -4.47
CA VAL A 28 7.11 18.38 -3.64
C VAL A 28 8.30 18.10 -2.73
N LEU A 29 9.32 18.92 -2.85
CA LEU A 29 10.57 18.81 -2.10
C LEU A 29 10.43 19.51 -0.75
N GLU A 30 11.08 18.98 0.26
CA GLU A 30 11.11 19.62 1.58
C GLU A 30 11.85 20.99 1.51
N LYS A 31 12.98 21.00 0.81
CA LYS A 31 13.79 22.22 0.51
C LYS A 31 13.91 22.41 -1.00
N PRO A 32 13.98 23.65 -1.47
CA PRO A 32 14.27 23.92 -2.88
C PRO A 32 15.58 23.26 -3.32
N VAL A 33 15.60 22.76 -4.55
CA VAL A 33 16.79 22.17 -5.18
C VAL A 33 17.16 22.99 -6.42
N THR A 34 18.45 23.30 -6.55
CA THR A 34 19.02 23.92 -7.75
C THR A 34 19.68 22.85 -8.62
N THR A 35 19.20 22.68 -9.83
CA THR A 35 19.77 21.72 -10.80
C THR A 35 19.50 22.16 -12.23
N SER A 36 20.33 21.70 -13.15
CA SER A 36 20.19 21.95 -14.59
C SER A 36 19.68 20.77 -15.40
N SER A 37 19.42 19.63 -14.73
CA SER A 37 19.02 18.42 -15.43
C SER A 37 18.22 17.48 -14.53
N ILE A 38 17.49 16.56 -15.18
CA ILE A 38 16.81 15.42 -14.57
C ILE A 38 17.11 14.17 -15.41
N ASN A 39 17.24 13.02 -14.77
CA ASN A 39 17.41 11.76 -15.49
C ASN A 39 16.14 10.90 -15.34
N LEU A 40 15.56 10.49 -16.46
CA LEU A 40 14.36 9.68 -16.52
C LEU A 40 14.67 8.30 -17.07
N MET A 41 14.34 7.26 -16.31
CA MET A 41 14.44 5.86 -16.70
C MET A 41 13.04 5.26 -16.76
N GLN A 42 12.62 4.84 -17.94
CA GLN A 42 11.34 4.14 -18.13
C GLN A 42 11.47 2.66 -17.75
N ILE A 43 10.34 1.98 -17.62
CA ILE A 43 10.29 0.54 -17.38
C ILE A 43 11.04 -0.20 -18.50
N THR A 44 12.03 -1.01 -18.12
CA THR A 44 12.87 -1.75 -19.08
C THR A 44 12.51 -3.24 -19.10
N PRO A 45 12.77 -3.95 -20.24
CA PRO A 45 12.71 -5.40 -20.26
C PRO A 45 13.68 -5.98 -19.22
N GLY A 46 13.19 -6.85 -18.33
CA GLY A 46 14.01 -7.45 -17.25
C GLY A 46 13.67 -6.96 -15.85
N THR A 47 12.94 -5.87 -15.69
CA THR A 47 12.35 -5.48 -14.40
C THR A 47 11.26 -6.47 -13.97
N ALA A 48 10.98 -6.57 -12.68
CA ALA A 48 9.95 -7.49 -12.14
C ALA A 48 8.60 -7.33 -12.84
N TYR A 49 8.28 -6.12 -13.30
CA TYR A 49 7.07 -5.81 -14.05
C TYR A 49 7.08 -6.22 -15.52
N SER A 50 8.27 -6.48 -16.13
CA SER A 50 8.38 -6.59 -17.58
C SER A 50 8.45 -8.02 -18.14
N LYS A 51 8.62 -9.05 -17.32
CA LYS A 51 8.85 -10.43 -17.82
C LYS A 51 7.74 -11.00 -18.71
N LYS A 52 6.51 -10.43 -18.67
CA LYS A 52 5.39 -10.88 -19.52
C LYS A 52 4.51 -9.76 -20.08
N LYS A 53 4.75 -8.50 -19.76
CA LYS A 53 3.95 -7.36 -20.24
C LYS A 53 4.78 -6.53 -21.22
N ARG A 54 4.24 -6.27 -22.41
CA ARG A 54 4.83 -5.28 -23.32
C ARG A 54 4.32 -3.91 -22.88
N TYR A 55 5.19 -3.12 -22.25
CA TYR A 55 4.90 -1.74 -21.94
C TYR A 55 5.12 -0.86 -23.17
N ARG A 56 4.26 0.15 -23.31
CA ARG A 56 4.48 1.24 -24.26
C ARG A 56 5.62 2.11 -23.77
N ALA A 57 6.31 2.78 -24.68
CA ALA A 57 7.32 3.76 -24.28
C ALA A 57 6.68 5.16 -24.24
N ILE A 58 7.00 5.94 -23.22
CA ILE A 58 6.70 7.37 -23.17
C ILE A 58 7.64 8.03 -24.19
N THR A 59 7.10 8.85 -25.09
CA THR A 59 7.86 9.53 -26.14
C THR A 59 8.05 10.99 -25.88
N ARG A 60 7.13 11.64 -25.13
CA ARG A 60 7.22 13.06 -24.78
C ARG A 60 6.69 13.32 -23.39
N VAL A 61 7.36 14.17 -22.66
CA VAL A 61 6.96 14.65 -21.33
C VAL A 61 7.05 16.17 -21.24
N GLN A 62 6.20 16.73 -20.39
CA GLN A 62 6.30 18.12 -19.96
C GLN A 62 6.80 18.13 -18.51
N LEU A 63 7.81 18.97 -18.25
CA LEU A 63 8.31 19.26 -16.92
C LEU A 63 7.80 20.64 -16.52
N THR A 64 7.05 20.74 -15.42
CA THR A 64 6.53 22.01 -14.89
C THR A 64 7.15 22.24 -13.52
N PHE A 65 7.79 23.41 -13.37
CA PHE A 65 8.49 23.82 -12.15
C PHE A 65 7.64 24.84 -11.40
N ASP A 66 7.39 24.59 -10.12
CA ASP A 66 6.58 25.42 -9.20
C ASP A 66 5.18 25.82 -9.72
N GLY A 67 4.72 25.19 -10.79
CA GLY A 67 3.39 25.40 -11.38
C GLY A 67 3.35 26.48 -12.47
N GLU A 68 4.43 27.20 -12.71
CA GLU A 68 4.43 28.36 -13.63
C GLU A 68 5.24 28.13 -14.91
N ASP A 69 6.45 27.56 -14.78
CA ASP A 69 7.37 27.39 -15.90
C ASP A 69 7.38 25.94 -16.37
N SER A 70 7.10 25.74 -17.65
CA SER A 70 7.04 24.39 -18.22
C SER A 70 7.87 24.25 -19.49
N ILE A 71 8.48 23.08 -19.64
CA ILE A 71 9.26 22.69 -20.81
C ILE A 71 8.87 21.30 -21.31
N GLU A 72 8.81 21.12 -22.60
CA GLU A 72 8.61 19.80 -23.21
C GLU A 72 9.92 19.17 -23.61
N ARG A 73 10.01 17.86 -23.45
CA ARG A 73 11.19 17.05 -23.82
C ARG A 73 10.79 15.72 -24.41
N ASP A 74 11.51 15.31 -25.45
CA ASP A 74 11.35 14.00 -26.08
C ASP A 74 12.16 12.94 -25.35
N LEU A 75 11.57 11.74 -25.18
CA LEU A 75 12.18 10.55 -24.62
C LEU A 75 12.50 9.52 -25.68
N GLY A 76 13.80 9.29 -25.88
CA GLY A 76 14.33 8.34 -26.86
C GLY A 76 14.66 6.97 -26.27
N ARG A 77 15.45 6.20 -27.01
CA ARG A 77 15.89 4.84 -26.63
C ARG A 77 16.74 4.81 -25.35
N LEU A 78 17.43 5.91 -25.02
CA LEU A 78 18.27 5.98 -23.81
C LEU A 78 17.43 5.90 -22.53
N SER A 79 16.23 6.52 -22.50
CA SER A 79 15.33 6.46 -21.35
C SER A 79 14.87 5.03 -21.01
N ARG A 80 15.01 4.10 -21.94
CA ARG A 80 14.66 2.67 -21.78
C ARG A 80 15.85 1.78 -21.43
N LYS A 81 17.00 2.39 -21.09
CA LYS A 81 18.18 1.67 -20.60
C LYS A 81 18.37 1.95 -19.11
N THR A 82 19.10 1.10 -18.43
CA THR A 82 19.40 1.21 -16.98
C THR A 82 20.08 2.52 -16.58
N LYS A 83 20.81 3.16 -17.49
CA LYS A 83 21.39 4.49 -17.26
C LYS A 83 20.36 5.62 -17.29
N GLY A 84 19.18 5.40 -17.91
CA GLY A 84 18.18 6.45 -18.13
C GLY A 84 18.62 7.46 -19.20
N GLN A 85 17.79 8.46 -19.44
CA GLN A 85 18.05 9.60 -20.32
C GLN A 85 18.10 10.87 -19.49
N THR A 86 19.21 11.61 -19.58
CA THR A 86 19.33 12.92 -18.95
C THR A 86 18.69 13.97 -19.86
N LEU A 87 17.81 14.77 -19.29
CA LEU A 87 17.15 15.91 -19.92
C LEU A 87 17.72 17.19 -19.32
N ASN A 88 18.38 17.99 -20.13
CA ASN A 88 18.94 19.27 -19.73
C ASN A 88 17.92 20.40 -19.97
N PHE A 89 17.83 21.35 -19.06
CA PHE A 89 16.86 22.45 -19.14
C PHE A 89 17.39 23.80 -18.63
N GLY A 90 18.69 23.90 -18.43
CA GLY A 90 19.32 25.08 -17.80
C GLY A 90 19.18 25.05 -16.27
N GLU A 91 19.95 25.87 -15.59
CA GLU A 91 19.92 25.93 -14.12
C GLU A 91 18.60 26.52 -13.63
N ARG A 92 17.95 25.81 -12.71
CA ARG A 92 16.66 26.16 -12.10
C ARG A 92 16.66 25.79 -10.64
N THR A 93 16.06 26.65 -9.83
CA THR A 93 15.75 26.37 -8.43
C THR A 93 14.25 26.16 -8.30
N PHE A 94 13.82 25.03 -7.77
CA PHE A 94 12.40 24.72 -7.61
C PHE A 94 12.14 23.86 -6.35
N LYS A 95 10.95 23.98 -5.83
CA LYS A 95 10.43 23.16 -4.72
C LYS A 95 9.40 22.14 -5.19
N LYS A 96 8.70 22.40 -6.28
CA LYS A 96 7.69 21.52 -6.86
C LYS A 96 8.05 21.20 -8.31
N LEU A 97 8.08 19.91 -8.63
CA LEU A 97 8.24 19.41 -10.00
C LEU A 97 7.06 18.55 -10.38
N GLU A 98 6.46 18.85 -11.53
CA GLU A 98 5.43 18.02 -12.13
C GLU A 98 5.93 17.47 -13.47
N ILE A 99 5.83 16.15 -13.65
CA ILE A 99 6.21 15.45 -14.87
C ILE A 99 4.93 14.90 -15.50
N THR A 100 4.47 15.52 -16.56
CA THR A 100 3.25 15.15 -17.29
C THR A 100 3.61 14.35 -18.54
N ILE A 101 2.94 13.23 -18.76
CA ILE A 101 3.10 12.42 -19.97
C ILE A 101 2.23 13.05 -21.07
N LEU A 102 2.89 13.54 -22.13
CA LEU A 102 2.19 14.12 -23.28
C LEU A 102 1.90 13.06 -24.34
N ASP A 103 2.86 12.16 -24.61
CA ASP A 103 2.73 11.19 -25.68
C ASP A 103 3.45 9.86 -25.38
N SER A 104 3.02 8.78 -26.05
CA SER A 104 3.59 7.45 -25.91
C SER A 104 3.55 6.65 -27.20
N SER A 105 4.48 5.70 -27.37
CA SER A 105 4.58 4.86 -28.57
C SER A 105 3.40 3.91 -28.73
N GLY A 106 2.90 3.77 -29.96
CA GLY A 106 1.82 2.82 -30.32
C GLY A 106 0.42 3.40 -30.12
N LYS A 107 -0.58 2.81 -30.77
CA LYS A 107 -1.98 3.23 -30.65
C LYS A 107 -2.52 2.85 -29.26
N GLU A 108 -3.35 3.69 -28.68
CA GLU A 108 -4.20 3.29 -27.55
C GLU A 108 -5.06 2.12 -27.98
N ILE A 109 -4.78 0.94 -27.46
CA ILE A 109 -5.56 -0.24 -27.75
C ILE A 109 -6.77 -0.22 -26.81
N ARG A 110 -7.96 -0.22 -27.40
CA ARG A 110 -9.24 -0.39 -26.70
C ARG A 110 -9.18 -1.55 -25.70
N GLU A 111 -9.89 -1.35 -24.62
CA GLU A 111 -10.12 -2.21 -23.46
C GLU A 111 -10.03 -3.73 -23.72
N GLY A 112 -9.41 -4.42 -22.77
CA GLY A 112 -9.40 -5.89 -22.69
C GLY A 112 -8.07 -6.59 -23.00
N VAL A 113 -7.05 -5.87 -23.48
CA VAL A 113 -5.72 -6.45 -23.72
C VAL A 113 -4.75 -5.97 -22.65
N ARG A 114 -4.32 -6.87 -21.76
CA ARG A 114 -3.39 -6.68 -20.62
C ARG A 114 -1.99 -6.14 -20.99
N LYS A 115 -1.82 -5.14 -21.85
CA LYS A 115 -0.49 -4.92 -22.45
C LYS A 115 -0.07 -3.47 -22.65
N ASN A 116 -0.63 -2.46 -22.01
CA ASN A 116 -0.41 -1.09 -22.46
C ASN A 116 -0.09 -0.04 -21.40
N GLY A 117 0.37 -0.41 -20.22
CA GLY A 117 0.85 0.54 -19.24
C GLY A 117 2.12 1.27 -19.70
N VAL A 118 2.33 2.47 -19.19
CA VAL A 118 3.60 3.21 -19.27
C VAL A 118 4.06 3.50 -17.84
N GLY A 119 5.34 3.78 -17.65
CA GLY A 119 5.82 4.13 -16.32
C GLY A 119 7.28 4.49 -16.28
N PHE A 120 7.67 5.05 -15.15
CA PHE A 120 9.07 5.34 -14.82
C PHE A 120 9.57 4.35 -13.77
N ALA A 121 10.67 3.68 -14.08
CA ALA A 121 11.39 2.84 -13.13
C ALA A 121 12.21 3.72 -12.18
N GLU A 122 12.82 4.81 -12.70
CA GLU A 122 13.58 5.75 -11.88
C GLU A 122 13.48 7.17 -12.43
N ILE A 123 13.33 8.12 -11.53
CA ILE A 123 13.42 9.55 -11.76
C ILE A 123 14.51 10.08 -10.83
N ARG A 124 15.60 10.60 -11.41
CA ARG A 124 16.75 11.07 -10.64
C ARG A 124 16.87 12.57 -10.79
N ILE A 125 16.64 13.31 -9.72
CA ILE A 125 16.78 14.75 -9.61
C ILE A 125 18.09 14.99 -8.85
N PRO A 126 19.15 15.57 -9.45
CA PRO A 126 20.38 15.89 -8.75
C PRO A 126 20.13 16.92 -7.64
N THR A 127 20.78 16.77 -6.49
CA THR A 127 20.61 17.67 -5.33
C THR A 127 21.62 18.81 -5.29
N GLY A 128 22.47 18.96 -6.32
CA GLY A 128 23.61 19.88 -6.31
C GLY A 128 24.84 19.35 -5.56
N VAL A 129 24.71 18.26 -4.81
CA VAL A 129 25.84 17.54 -4.21
C VAL A 129 26.25 16.42 -5.13
N ALA A 130 27.54 16.24 -5.35
CA ALA A 130 28.07 15.22 -6.27
C ALA A 130 27.49 13.83 -5.96
N ASP A 131 27.02 13.15 -6.99
CA ASP A 131 26.42 11.82 -6.96
C ASP A 131 25.18 11.62 -6.08
N LYS A 132 24.64 12.68 -5.46
CA LYS A 132 23.40 12.62 -4.68
C LYS A 132 22.19 13.03 -5.51
N THR A 133 21.14 12.23 -5.43
CA THR A 133 19.84 12.51 -6.06
C THR A 133 18.74 12.51 -5.00
N VAL A 134 17.67 13.26 -5.27
CA VAL A 134 16.45 13.25 -4.45
C VAL A 134 15.93 11.82 -4.32
N ARG A 135 15.66 11.40 -3.11
CA ARG A 135 15.03 10.10 -2.80
C ARG A 135 13.79 10.32 -1.97
N ILE A 136 12.81 9.48 -2.18
CA ILE A 136 11.60 9.45 -1.36
C ILE A 136 11.73 8.29 -0.40
N HIS A 137 11.68 8.60 0.87
CA HIS A 137 11.58 7.64 1.98
C HIS A 137 10.65 8.22 3.05
N GLU A 138 10.18 7.37 3.93
CA GLU A 138 9.31 7.81 5.01
C GLU A 138 10.10 8.63 6.03
N VAL A 139 9.45 9.65 6.57
CA VAL A 139 10.00 10.51 7.63
C VAL A 139 9.29 10.18 8.93
N ILE A 140 10.07 9.79 9.94
CA ILE A 140 9.56 9.69 11.32
C ILE A 140 9.53 11.09 11.88
N ARG A 141 8.34 11.64 12.08
CA ARG A 141 8.16 12.93 12.71
C ARG A 141 8.02 12.75 14.21
N MET A 142 8.91 13.36 14.94
CA MET A 142 8.76 13.52 16.39
C MET A 142 7.59 14.47 16.65
N PRO A 143 6.94 14.37 17.82
CA PRO A 143 5.90 15.32 18.23
C PRO A 143 6.55 16.70 18.55
N GLU A 144 6.84 17.46 17.50
CA GLU A 144 7.63 18.72 17.58
C GLU A 144 7.10 19.72 18.62
N GLN A 145 5.76 19.81 18.73
CA GLN A 145 5.15 20.72 19.71
C GLN A 145 5.38 20.27 21.15
N MET A 146 5.30 18.95 21.40
CA MET A 146 5.62 18.40 22.71
C MET A 146 7.11 18.64 23.08
N LEU A 147 8.01 18.33 22.14
CA LEU A 147 9.44 18.48 22.37
C LEU A 147 9.82 19.96 22.53
N LYS A 148 9.20 20.85 21.80
CA LYS A 148 9.38 22.29 21.95
C LYS A 148 8.87 22.79 23.30
N ALA A 149 7.75 22.26 23.79
CA ALA A 149 7.21 22.62 25.10
C ALA A 149 8.09 22.11 26.25
N LEU A 150 8.70 20.92 26.09
CA LEU A 150 9.63 20.34 27.08
C LEU A 150 10.99 21.08 27.10
N GLY A 151 11.41 21.67 25.98
CA GLY A 151 12.70 22.34 25.89
C GLY A 151 13.86 21.42 26.28
N ALA A 152 14.74 21.87 27.19
CA ALA A 152 15.89 21.11 27.66
C ALA A 152 15.52 19.81 28.41
N GLU A 153 14.29 19.67 28.88
CA GLU A 153 13.82 18.46 29.57
C GLU A 153 13.46 17.32 28.61
N SER A 154 13.56 17.54 27.29
CA SER A 154 13.24 16.50 26.29
C SER A 154 14.07 15.22 26.48
N THR A 155 15.32 15.31 26.99
CA THR A 155 16.18 14.17 27.31
C THR A 155 15.78 13.46 28.59
N ALA A 156 15.01 14.07 29.48
CA ALA A 156 14.55 13.45 30.73
C ALA A 156 13.62 12.24 30.48
N HIS A 157 13.05 12.15 29.27
CA HIS A 157 12.15 11.09 28.87
C HIS A 157 12.86 10.04 27.99
N PRO A 158 12.50 8.75 28.11
CA PRO A 158 13.00 7.73 27.20
C PRO A 158 12.47 7.95 25.79
N LEU A 159 13.25 7.52 24.79
CA LEU A 159 12.86 7.57 23.38
C LEU A 159 13.08 6.22 22.72
N ILE A 160 12.02 5.68 22.09
CA ILE A 160 12.08 4.48 21.28
C ILE A 160 11.71 4.84 19.85
N ILE A 161 12.60 4.54 18.90
CA ILE A 161 12.32 4.61 17.46
C ILE A 161 12.18 3.18 16.94
N SER A 162 10.96 2.76 16.61
CA SER A 162 10.68 1.43 16.08
C SER A 162 10.33 1.52 14.61
N ILE A 163 11.12 0.85 13.78
CA ILE A 163 10.97 0.79 12.34
C ILE A 163 10.67 -0.65 11.97
N THR A 164 9.48 -0.91 11.41
CA THR A 164 9.00 -2.26 11.14
C THR A 164 8.52 -2.37 9.70
N ARG A 165 8.76 -3.51 9.10
CA ARG A 165 8.14 -3.91 7.83
C ARG A 165 6.83 -4.63 8.14
N ASP A 166 5.70 -4.09 7.68
CA ASP A 166 4.38 -4.64 7.99
C ASP A 166 4.08 -5.93 7.22
N SER A 167 4.63 -6.06 6.01
CA SER A 167 4.43 -7.22 5.17
C SER A 167 5.69 -7.58 4.37
N THR A 168 5.97 -8.86 4.24
CA THR A 168 7.03 -9.36 3.34
C THR A 168 6.67 -9.21 1.87
N MET A 169 5.41 -8.95 1.56
CA MET A 169 4.90 -8.72 0.20
C MET A 169 4.90 -7.25 -0.20
N ASP A 170 4.95 -6.34 0.76
CA ASP A 170 5.04 -4.91 0.50
C ASP A 170 6.49 -4.53 0.21
N ASN A 171 6.69 -3.80 -0.87
CA ASN A 171 7.96 -3.17 -1.21
C ASN A 171 8.29 -1.98 -0.27
N THR A 172 7.80 -2.01 0.96
CA THR A 172 8.07 -0.97 1.95
C THR A 172 9.50 -1.12 2.43
N LYS A 173 10.36 -0.24 1.95
CA LYS A 173 11.74 -0.15 2.40
C LYS A 173 11.78 0.39 3.83
N LEU A 174 12.70 -0.11 4.61
CA LEU A 174 12.93 0.39 5.97
C LEU A 174 13.77 1.69 6.00
N ASN A 175 13.87 2.39 4.88
CA ASN A 175 14.57 3.67 4.83
C ASN A 175 13.76 4.74 5.55
N ARG A 176 14.39 5.47 6.47
CA ARG A 176 13.73 6.49 7.29
C ARG A 176 14.63 7.69 7.47
N SER A 177 14.03 8.87 7.49
CA SER A 177 14.65 10.07 8.05
C SER A 177 13.94 10.47 9.33
N PHE A 178 14.70 10.96 10.30
CA PHE A 178 14.16 11.51 11.55
C PHE A 178 15.06 12.63 12.04
N THR A 179 14.52 13.47 12.90
CA THR A 179 15.29 14.57 13.53
C THR A 179 15.27 14.40 15.02
N LEU A 180 16.43 14.36 15.64
CA LEU A 180 16.56 14.35 17.09
C LEU A 180 16.64 15.79 17.62
N PRO A 181 15.83 16.14 18.63
CA PRO A 181 15.90 17.46 19.24
C PRO A 181 17.21 17.66 20.04
N GLU A 182 17.70 16.59 20.65
CA GLU A 182 18.88 16.53 21.52
C GLU A 182 19.75 15.32 21.17
N ALA A 183 21.03 15.39 21.50
CA ALA A 183 21.94 14.25 21.34
C ALA A 183 21.54 13.10 22.27
N ARG A 184 21.58 11.87 21.74
CA ARG A 184 21.22 10.66 22.49
C ARG A 184 22.09 9.48 22.09
N THR A 185 22.28 8.57 23.04
CA THR A 185 22.86 7.26 22.78
C THR A 185 21.77 6.20 22.80
N PHE A 186 21.79 5.31 21.84
CA PHE A 186 20.78 4.28 21.65
C PHE A 186 21.40 2.88 21.69
N THR A 187 20.71 1.95 22.32
CA THR A 187 20.90 0.53 22.06
C THR A 187 20.09 0.14 20.84
N LEU A 188 20.69 -0.53 19.86
CA LEU A 188 20.01 -1.09 18.70
C LEU A 188 19.68 -2.55 18.94
N SER A 189 18.46 -2.93 18.65
CA SER A 189 18.03 -4.33 18.52
C SER A 189 17.13 -4.48 17.29
N GLY A 190 17.02 -5.69 16.79
CA GLY A 190 16.19 -5.89 15.62
C GLY A 190 15.91 -7.34 15.29
N THR A 191 15.25 -7.55 14.17
CA THR A 191 15.03 -8.89 13.61
C THR A 191 15.27 -8.89 12.12
N ALA A 192 15.81 -10.00 11.62
CA ALA A 192 16.03 -10.27 10.22
C ALA A 192 15.50 -11.66 9.83
N GLN A 193 15.35 -11.91 8.54
CA GLN A 193 14.97 -13.22 8.01
C GLN A 193 15.68 -13.49 6.68
N LEU A 194 15.78 -14.73 6.26
CA LEU A 194 16.25 -15.07 4.93
C LEU A 194 15.34 -14.44 3.88
N SER A 195 15.93 -13.69 2.95
CA SER A 195 15.17 -12.98 1.93
C SER A 195 14.61 -13.93 0.87
N PRO A 196 13.31 -13.85 0.54
CA PRO A 196 12.75 -14.56 -0.60
C PRO A 196 13.33 -14.07 -1.92
N TYR A 197 13.92 -12.89 -1.97
CA TYR A 197 14.45 -12.25 -3.19
C TYR A 197 15.96 -12.34 -3.31
N ALA A 198 16.67 -12.79 -2.27
CA ALA A 198 18.13 -12.98 -2.33
C ALA A 198 18.53 -14.00 -3.39
N LYS A 199 19.73 -13.88 -3.91
CA LYS A 199 20.27 -14.92 -4.77
C LYS A 199 20.41 -16.22 -3.99
N GLY A 200 20.13 -17.37 -4.61
CA GLY A 200 20.26 -18.66 -3.93
C GLY A 200 21.64 -18.91 -3.36
N GLN A 201 22.68 -18.41 -4.01
CA GLN A 201 24.07 -18.48 -3.53
C GLN A 201 24.28 -17.71 -2.23
N ASP A 202 23.72 -16.50 -2.13
CA ASP A 202 23.85 -15.66 -0.95
C ASP A 202 23.17 -16.32 0.25
N ILE A 203 21.98 -16.95 0.00
CA ILE A 203 21.28 -17.75 1.01
C ILE A 203 22.11 -18.98 1.43
N ASP A 204 22.70 -19.72 0.48
CA ASP A 204 23.53 -20.88 0.79
C ASP A 204 24.75 -20.47 1.61
N THR A 205 25.38 -19.32 1.29
CA THR A 205 26.48 -18.76 2.07
C THR A 205 26.05 -18.38 3.47
N ALA A 206 24.91 -17.70 3.62
CA ALA A 206 24.33 -17.32 4.90
C ALA A 206 24.04 -18.53 5.81
N LEU A 207 23.68 -19.67 5.22
CA LEU A 207 23.46 -20.94 5.91
C LEU A 207 24.77 -21.70 6.21
N GLY A 208 25.92 -21.12 5.91
CA GLY A 208 27.22 -21.74 6.16
C GLY A 208 27.65 -22.78 5.13
N ALA A 209 27.12 -22.70 3.91
CA ALA A 209 27.57 -23.60 2.83
C ALA A 209 29.08 -23.40 2.54
N PRO A 210 29.88 -24.48 2.46
CA PRO A 210 31.31 -24.37 2.18
C PRO A 210 31.55 -23.65 0.84
N SER A 211 32.25 -22.53 0.88
CA SER A 211 32.66 -21.76 -0.31
C SER A 211 34.04 -22.17 -0.87
N THR A 212 34.82 -22.85 -0.05
CA THR A 212 36.19 -23.27 -0.31
C THR A 212 36.35 -24.77 -0.11
N GLY A 213 37.40 -25.34 -0.74
CA GLY A 213 37.68 -26.77 -0.69
C GLY A 213 37.39 -27.50 -2.00
N PRO A 214 38.00 -28.69 -2.22
CA PRO A 214 37.89 -29.44 -3.47
C PRO A 214 36.47 -29.93 -3.77
N ASP A 215 35.68 -30.20 -2.71
CA ASP A 215 34.31 -30.69 -2.79
C ASP A 215 33.26 -29.57 -2.77
N SER A 216 33.71 -28.33 -2.70
CA SER A 216 32.77 -27.20 -2.71
C SER A 216 32.16 -27.01 -4.12
N TYR A 217 30.86 -26.68 -4.13
CA TYR A 217 30.12 -26.40 -5.35
C TYR A 217 29.13 -25.26 -5.13
N THR A 218 28.68 -24.71 -6.26
CA THR A 218 27.61 -23.68 -6.24
C THR A 218 26.43 -24.19 -7.06
N ALA A 219 25.25 -24.17 -6.49
CA ALA A 219 24.01 -24.49 -7.18
C ALA A 219 23.26 -23.21 -7.55
N ILE A 220 22.89 -23.07 -8.83
CA ILE A 220 22.13 -21.94 -9.34
C ILE A 220 20.99 -22.42 -10.23
N SER A 221 19.94 -21.60 -10.37
CA SER A 221 18.82 -21.88 -11.26
C SER A 221 18.49 -20.70 -12.16
N SER A 222 17.94 -20.97 -13.34
CA SER A 222 17.47 -19.93 -14.26
C SER A 222 16.23 -19.21 -13.78
N SER A 223 15.44 -19.87 -12.91
CA SER A 223 14.26 -19.32 -12.25
C SER A 223 13.92 -20.14 -11.00
N ARG A 224 13.30 -19.49 -10.01
CA ARG A 224 12.78 -20.14 -8.83
C ARG A 224 11.50 -19.45 -8.35
N TYR A 225 10.72 -20.13 -7.54
CA TYR A 225 9.63 -19.54 -6.78
C TYR A 225 10.21 -18.55 -5.76
N ASP A 226 9.50 -17.44 -5.52
CA ASP A 226 10.00 -16.38 -4.63
C ASP A 226 9.84 -16.77 -3.16
N ALA A 227 10.68 -17.71 -2.72
CA ALA A 227 10.83 -18.13 -1.32
C ALA A 227 12.29 -18.52 -1.06
N SER A 228 12.81 -18.25 0.13
CA SER A 228 14.20 -18.57 0.51
C SER A 228 14.47 -20.09 0.48
N THR A 229 13.46 -20.89 0.80
CA THR A 229 13.54 -22.36 0.83
C THR A 229 13.58 -23.02 -0.55
N THR A 230 13.18 -22.33 -1.63
CA THR A 230 13.07 -22.90 -2.99
C THR A 230 14.31 -22.68 -3.86
N ARG A 231 15.44 -22.36 -3.23
CA ARG A 231 16.73 -22.11 -3.90
C ARG A 231 17.27 -23.38 -4.57
N ALA A 232 18.20 -23.22 -5.52
CA ALA A 232 18.83 -24.36 -6.21
C ALA A 232 19.59 -25.28 -5.25
N GLY A 233 20.20 -24.72 -4.18
CA GLY A 233 20.86 -25.48 -3.13
C GLY A 233 19.95 -26.46 -2.40
N ALA A 234 18.64 -26.18 -2.33
CA ALA A 234 17.66 -27.09 -1.72
C ALA A 234 17.43 -28.40 -2.50
N ALA A 235 17.90 -28.50 -3.74
CA ALA A 235 17.91 -29.75 -4.48
C ALA A 235 19.26 -30.48 -4.42
N THR A 236 20.16 -30.06 -3.53
CA THR A 236 21.51 -30.60 -3.39
C THR A 236 21.97 -30.61 -1.93
N ASP A 237 21.08 -30.44 -0.97
CA ASP A 237 21.41 -30.37 0.45
C ASP A 237 21.26 -31.70 1.20
N GLY A 238 20.75 -32.73 0.54
CA GLY A 238 20.58 -34.06 1.11
C GLY A 238 19.35 -34.19 2.00
N ASP A 239 18.51 -33.16 2.10
CA ASP A 239 17.25 -33.19 2.85
C ASP A 239 16.04 -33.25 1.90
N PRO A 240 15.39 -34.41 1.73
CA PRO A 240 14.24 -34.57 0.84
C PRO A 240 13.00 -33.77 1.27
N LYS A 241 13.03 -33.11 2.43
CA LYS A 241 11.98 -32.20 2.88
C LYS A 241 12.11 -30.80 2.32
N THR A 242 13.29 -30.45 1.81
CA THR A 242 13.52 -29.22 1.06
C THR A 242 13.39 -29.48 -0.44
N ALA A 243 13.18 -28.45 -1.25
CA ALA A 243 13.11 -28.62 -2.69
C ALA A 243 13.44 -27.33 -3.44
N TRP A 244 14.15 -27.44 -4.53
CA TRP A 244 14.11 -26.38 -5.51
C TRP A 244 12.78 -26.40 -6.26
N VAL A 245 12.14 -25.24 -6.37
CA VAL A 245 10.86 -25.02 -7.06
C VAL A 245 11.03 -23.97 -8.15
N SER A 246 10.64 -24.28 -9.38
CA SER A 246 10.69 -23.32 -10.48
C SER A 246 9.69 -22.16 -10.28
N GLN A 247 9.84 -21.08 -11.03
CA GLN A 247 8.91 -19.95 -10.95
C GLN A 247 7.48 -20.36 -11.33
N LEU A 248 6.50 -19.82 -10.63
CA LEU A 248 5.08 -20.01 -10.90
C LEU A 248 4.74 -19.66 -12.37
N GLY A 249 4.00 -20.54 -13.04
CA GLY A 249 3.67 -20.40 -14.45
C GLY A 249 4.82 -20.69 -15.42
N ASN A 250 6.00 -21.08 -14.92
CA ASN A 250 7.17 -21.44 -15.74
C ASN A 250 7.83 -22.74 -15.25
N PRO A 251 7.24 -23.91 -15.49
CA PRO A 251 7.79 -25.19 -15.06
C PRO A 251 9.04 -25.61 -15.87
N LYS A 252 9.36 -24.94 -16.99
CA LYS A 252 10.61 -25.15 -17.75
C LYS A 252 11.69 -24.28 -17.15
N ALA A 253 12.62 -24.89 -16.46
CA ALA A 253 13.74 -24.18 -15.86
C ALA A 253 15.02 -25.01 -15.94
N GLU A 254 16.13 -24.38 -15.61
CA GLU A 254 17.46 -24.98 -15.61
C GLU A 254 18.04 -24.90 -14.20
N LEU A 255 18.62 -26.03 -13.78
CA LEU A 255 19.49 -26.10 -12.61
C LEU A 255 20.93 -26.30 -13.10
N LYS A 256 21.86 -25.64 -12.46
CA LYS A 256 23.28 -25.72 -12.77
C LYS A 256 24.07 -25.88 -11.47
N VAL A 257 24.87 -26.94 -11.41
CA VAL A 257 25.82 -27.18 -10.32
C VAL A 257 27.22 -26.93 -10.86
N ILE A 258 27.98 -26.08 -10.21
CA ILE A 258 29.32 -25.66 -10.61
C ILE A 258 30.31 -26.15 -9.55
N PHE A 259 31.11 -27.13 -9.87
CA PHE A 259 32.15 -27.66 -9.03
C PHE A 259 33.47 -26.89 -9.16
N LYS A 260 34.27 -26.87 -8.11
CA LYS A 260 35.64 -26.29 -8.18
C LYS A 260 36.55 -27.11 -9.09
N GLN A 261 36.40 -28.42 -9.04
CA GLN A 261 37.17 -29.36 -9.88
C GLN A 261 36.28 -30.01 -10.93
N GLN A 262 36.89 -30.52 -12.01
CA GLN A 262 36.21 -31.28 -13.03
C GLN A 262 35.68 -32.60 -12.44
N ARG A 263 34.44 -32.94 -12.74
CA ARG A 263 33.81 -34.20 -12.34
C ARG A 263 33.22 -34.91 -13.54
N SER A 264 33.15 -36.24 -13.47
CA SER A 264 32.51 -37.10 -14.44
C SER A 264 31.29 -37.75 -13.81
N ILE A 265 30.13 -37.61 -14.45
CA ILE A 265 28.82 -38.03 -13.91
C ILE A 265 28.11 -38.85 -14.98
N ASN A 266 27.59 -40.01 -14.62
CA ASN A 266 26.81 -40.91 -15.48
C ASN A 266 25.49 -41.37 -14.83
N HIS A 267 25.17 -40.83 -13.64
CA HIS A 267 24.08 -41.27 -12.82
C HIS A 267 23.49 -40.10 -12.03
N LEU A 268 22.16 -40.10 -11.77
CA LEU A 268 21.44 -39.23 -10.84
C LEU A 268 20.37 -40.02 -10.12
N ASP A 269 20.23 -39.79 -8.81
CA ASP A 269 19.11 -40.28 -7.99
C ASP A 269 18.10 -39.16 -7.78
N LEU A 270 17.36 -38.82 -8.83
CA LEU A 270 16.42 -37.72 -8.78
C LEU A 270 15.30 -37.99 -7.78
N GLN A 271 15.00 -37.00 -6.95
CA GLN A 271 13.81 -36.98 -6.13
C GLN A 271 12.88 -35.86 -6.63
N ILE A 272 11.76 -36.26 -7.23
CA ILE A 272 10.82 -35.35 -7.89
C ILE A 272 9.61 -35.15 -7.00
N VAL A 273 9.22 -33.90 -6.78
CA VAL A 273 8.02 -33.58 -5.99
C VAL A 273 6.77 -33.87 -6.83
N ALA A 274 5.94 -34.80 -6.32
CA ALA A 274 4.69 -35.25 -6.93
C ALA A 274 3.56 -35.24 -5.87
N ASP A 275 3.15 -34.06 -5.45
CA ASP A 275 2.18 -33.80 -4.39
C ASP A 275 0.81 -33.32 -4.89
N GLY A 276 0.62 -33.30 -6.21
CA GLY A 276 -0.57 -32.78 -6.87
C GLY A 276 -0.60 -31.25 -7.00
N ARG A 277 0.47 -30.58 -6.57
CA ARG A 277 0.62 -29.10 -6.65
C ARG A 277 1.82 -28.67 -7.50
N HIS A 278 2.59 -29.62 -8.02
CA HIS A 278 3.75 -29.39 -8.89
C HIS A 278 3.57 -30.06 -10.23
N SER A 279 4.00 -29.41 -11.30
CA SER A 279 4.05 -30.01 -12.66
C SER A 279 5.17 -31.01 -12.74
N ILE A 280 4.91 -32.18 -13.35
CA ILE A 280 5.80 -33.34 -13.37
C ILE A 280 6.72 -33.26 -14.59
N PRO A 281 8.05 -33.19 -14.41
CA PRO A 281 8.99 -33.32 -15.52
C PRO A 281 8.85 -34.68 -16.21
N THR A 282 8.85 -34.72 -17.55
CA THR A 282 8.74 -35.96 -18.35
C THR A 282 9.96 -36.19 -19.23
N VAL A 283 10.66 -35.13 -19.62
CA VAL A 283 11.93 -35.18 -20.37
C VAL A 283 12.85 -34.14 -19.80
N ILE A 284 14.01 -34.55 -19.39
CA ILE A 284 15.13 -33.67 -18.98
C ILE A 284 16.28 -33.77 -19.95
N SER A 285 17.21 -32.85 -19.86
CA SER A 285 18.50 -32.99 -20.53
C SER A 285 19.65 -32.62 -19.61
N MET A 286 20.70 -33.42 -19.62
CA MET A 286 21.95 -33.19 -18.91
C MET A 286 23.05 -32.75 -19.88
N ARG A 287 23.91 -31.86 -19.40
CA ARG A 287 25.07 -31.35 -20.15
C ARG A 287 26.16 -30.90 -19.20
N ALA A 288 27.39 -31.26 -19.48
CA ALA A 288 28.54 -30.73 -18.77
C ALA A 288 29.21 -29.64 -19.65
N ASP A 289 29.47 -28.47 -19.09
CA ASP A 289 30.06 -27.30 -19.77
C ASP A 289 29.46 -27.05 -21.17
N LYS A 290 30.26 -27.10 -22.22
CA LYS A 290 29.84 -27.00 -23.62
C LYS A 290 29.79 -28.39 -24.33
N GLY A 291 29.96 -29.49 -23.57
CA GLY A 291 29.96 -30.85 -24.07
C GLY A 291 28.64 -31.32 -24.68
N PRO A 292 28.56 -32.60 -25.08
CA PRO A 292 27.37 -33.18 -25.67
C PRO A 292 26.18 -33.15 -24.67
N LYS A 293 24.99 -33.07 -25.21
CA LYS A 293 23.75 -33.05 -24.47
C LYS A 293 23.13 -34.43 -24.41
N ARG A 294 22.84 -34.93 -23.21
CA ARG A 294 22.11 -36.17 -22.99
C ARG A 294 20.66 -35.85 -22.78
N ILE A 295 19.77 -36.41 -23.58
CA ILE A 295 18.32 -36.25 -23.47
C ILE A 295 17.76 -37.51 -22.79
N ILE A 296 17.09 -37.35 -21.67
CA ILE A 296 16.65 -38.45 -20.84
C ILE A 296 15.12 -38.34 -20.71
N LYS A 297 14.42 -39.42 -21.06
CA LYS A 297 12.98 -39.57 -20.84
C LYS A 297 12.78 -40.20 -19.46
N LEU A 298 12.02 -39.51 -18.61
CA LEU A 298 11.68 -40.02 -17.28
C LEU A 298 10.56 -41.06 -17.35
N PRO A 299 10.51 -42.02 -16.43
CA PRO A 299 9.40 -42.97 -16.35
C PRO A 299 8.09 -42.24 -16.06
N PRO A 300 6.94 -42.89 -16.24
CA PRO A 300 5.65 -42.33 -15.84
C PRO A 300 5.62 -42.10 -14.33
N ILE A 301 5.39 -40.87 -13.92
CA ILE A 301 5.28 -40.43 -12.52
C ILE A 301 3.84 -39.94 -12.31
N PRO A 302 3.10 -40.43 -11.30
CA PRO A 302 1.77 -39.92 -10.93
C PRO A 302 1.82 -38.44 -10.55
N ASP A 303 0.69 -37.70 -10.67
CA ASP A 303 0.62 -36.31 -10.22
C ASP A 303 0.69 -36.19 -8.70
N ARG A 304 0.25 -37.23 -8.01
CA ARG A 304 0.29 -37.32 -6.54
C ARG A 304 0.68 -38.73 -6.07
N VAL A 305 1.63 -38.77 -5.14
CA VAL A 305 2.08 -40.00 -4.46
C VAL A 305 2.00 -39.81 -2.95
N ALA A 306 1.97 -40.91 -2.20
CA ALA A 306 2.12 -40.90 -0.75
C ALA A 306 3.51 -40.32 -0.40
N GLY A 307 3.57 -39.43 0.57
CA GLY A 307 4.82 -38.71 0.93
C GLY A 307 5.24 -37.58 -0.01
N GLY A 308 4.54 -37.36 -1.13
CA GLY A 308 4.74 -36.21 -2.00
C GLY A 308 6.03 -36.19 -2.84
N VAL A 309 6.90 -37.18 -2.72
CA VAL A 309 8.19 -37.28 -3.44
C VAL A 309 8.36 -38.65 -4.08
N VAL A 310 8.88 -38.68 -5.31
CA VAL A 310 9.18 -39.93 -6.05
C VAL A 310 10.67 -39.99 -6.36
N SER A 311 11.32 -41.09 -5.99
CA SER A 311 12.70 -41.37 -6.36
C SER A 311 12.76 -41.95 -7.77
N VAL A 312 13.60 -41.40 -8.61
CA VAL A 312 13.78 -41.78 -10.01
C VAL A 312 15.27 -41.89 -10.31
N PRO A 313 15.89 -43.05 -10.09
CA PRO A 313 17.28 -43.29 -10.48
C PRO A 313 17.38 -43.29 -12.01
N ILE A 314 18.35 -42.58 -12.54
CA ILE A 314 18.60 -42.48 -13.98
C ILE A 314 20.06 -42.67 -14.27
N ASN A 315 20.36 -43.53 -15.27
CA ASN A 315 21.68 -43.71 -15.82
C ASN A 315 21.75 -43.11 -17.22
N PHE A 316 22.89 -42.55 -17.57
CA PHE A 316 23.15 -41.97 -18.88
C PHE A 316 24.61 -42.06 -19.20
N GLU A 317 24.93 -41.91 -20.49
CA GLU A 317 26.31 -41.87 -20.96
C GLU A 317 27.07 -40.73 -20.28
N SER A 318 28.24 -41.04 -19.77
CA SER A 318 29.06 -40.14 -18.94
C SER A 318 29.23 -38.74 -19.56
N ILE A 319 29.12 -37.73 -18.75
CA ILE A 319 29.44 -36.34 -19.06
C ILE A 319 30.46 -35.83 -18.06
N SER A 320 31.46 -35.11 -18.56
CA SER A 320 32.58 -34.63 -17.75
C SER A 320 32.76 -33.11 -17.93
N GLY A 321 32.91 -32.40 -16.80
CA GLY A 321 33.10 -30.94 -16.80
C GLY A 321 33.06 -30.36 -15.40
N LYS A 322 33.24 -29.04 -15.31
CA LYS A 322 33.09 -28.30 -14.04
C LYS A 322 31.63 -27.88 -13.77
N ALA A 323 30.86 -27.61 -14.83
CA ALA A 323 29.51 -27.13 -14.70
C ALA A 323 28.50 -28.12 -15.27
N MET A 324 27.75 -28.77 -14.39
CA MET A 324 26.67 -29.70 -14.74
C MET A 324 25.35 -28.95 -14.84
N LYS A 325 24.66 -29.05 -15.97
CA LYS A 325 23.43 -28.36 -16.27
C LYS A 325 22.30 -29.35 -16.54
N LEU A 326 21.25 -29.32 -15.71
CA LEU A 326 19.99 -30.02 -15.90
C LEU A 326 18.94 -29.02 -16.43
N THR A 327 18.24 -29.39 -17.52
CA THR A 327 17.16 -28.56 -18.09
C THR A 327 15.90 -29.40 -18.24
N ILE A 328 14.76 -28.91 -17.74
CA ILE A 328 13.45 -29.50 -17.95
C ILE A 328 12.99 -29.19 -19.39
N ARG A 329 12.94 -30.22 -20.26
CA ARG A 329 12.57 -30.09 -21.68
C ARG A 329 11.08 -30.21 -21.92
N ARG A 330 10.46 -31.22 -21.28
CA ARG A 330 9.02 -31.47 -21.32
C ARG A 330 8.50 -31.78 -19.91
N TYR A 331 7.26 -31.45 -19.68
CA TYR A 331 6.58 -31.72 -18.42
C TYR A 331 5.10 -32.00 -18.68
N ARG A 332 4.47 -32.75 -17.78
CA ARG A 332 3.02 -32.84 -17.67
C ARG A 332 2.54 -31.72 -16.75
N SER A 333 1.62 -30.91 -17.27
CA SER A 333 1.17 -29.70 -16.56
C SER A 333 0.15 -30.08 -15.49
N VAL A 334 0.41 -29.73 -14.25
CA VAL A 334 -0.59 -29.60 -13.19
C VAL A 334 -1.07 -28.17 -13.16
N LYS A 335 -2.39 -27.95 -13.17
CA LYS A 335 -3.01 -26.62 -13.14
C LYS A 335 -3.84 -26.47 -11.89
N LEU A 336 -3.71 -25.30 -11.24
CA LEU A 336 -4.60 -24.86 -10.19
C LEU A 336 -5.30 -23.60 -10.70
N ALA A 337 -6.60 -23.65 -10.84
CA ALA A 337 -7.39 -22.65 -11.58
C ALA A 337 -6.82 -22.47 -13.00
N GLN A 338 -6.42 -21.26 -13.40
CA GLN A 338 -5.84 -20.98 -14.72
C GLN A 338 -4.29 -20.96 -14.73
N ILE A 339 -3.65 -21.27 -13.59
CA ILE A 339 -2.21 -21.15 -13.41
C ILE A 339 -1.54 -22.50 -13.54
N THR A 340 -0.53 -22.60 -14.43
CA THR A 340 0.33 -23.78 -14.50
C THR A 340 1.26 -23.81 -13.29
N MET A 341 1.20 -24.88 -12.52
CA MET A 341 2.01 -25.07 -11.32
C MET A 341 3.49 -25.28 -11.67
N PRO A 342 4.42 -24.88 -10.81
CA PRO A 342 5.85 -25.04 -11.03
C PRO A 342 6.27 -26.50 -11.01
N SER A 343 7.46 -26.82 -11.54
CA SER A 343 8.13 -28.10 -11.31
C SER A 343 9.07 -28.01 -10.12
N ALA A 344 9.29 -29.10 -9.39
CA ALA A 344 10.17 -29.11 -8.23
C ALA A 344 11.01 -30.40 -8.17
N PHE A 345 12.25 -30.24 -7.72
CA PHE A 345 13.14 -31.33 -7.36
C PHE A 345 13.48 -31.24 -5.87
N ALA A 346 13.16 -32.28 -5.10
CA ALA A 346 13.60 -32.39 -3.72
C ALA A 346 15.11 -32.64 -3.69
N GLU A 347 15.61 -33.58 -4.53
CA GLU A 347 17.03 -33.84 -4.66
C GLU A 347 17.42 -34.11 -6.11
N LEU A 348 18.59 -33.68 -6.52
CA LEU A 348 19.21 -34.12 -7.78
C LEU A 348 19.90 -35.45 -7.64
N GLY A 349 20.31 -35.83 -6.44
CA GLY A 349 21.05 -37.07 -6.16
C GLY A 349 22.31 -37.21 -7.00
N MET A 350 23.01 -36.10 -7.22
CA MET A 350 24.24 -36.03 -7.97
C MET A 350 25.44 -36.32 -7.06
N GLU A 351 26.29 -37.21 -7.43
CA GLU A 351 27.46 -37.57 -6.64
C GLU A 351 28.30 -36.35 -6.29
N GLY A 352 28.64 -36.22 -4.99
CA GLY A 352 29.41 -35.11 -4.45
C GLY A 352 28.66 -33.80 -4.26
N THR A 353 27.32 -33.85 -4.24
CA THR A 353 26.48 -32.65 -3.98
C THR A 353 25.78 -32.65 -2.62
N THR A 354 26.08 -33.59 -1.72
CA THR A 354 25.51 -33.59 -0.38
C THR A 354 26.12 -32.46 0.47
N ARG A 355 25.29 -31.63 1.08
CA ARG A 355 25.69 -30.54 1.99
C ARG A 355 25.09 -30.74 3.36
N SER A 356 25.90 -30.49 4.39
CA SER A 356 25.42 -30.29 5.74
C SER A 356 25.63 -28.85 6.12
N TYR A 357 24.58 -28.19 6.57
CA TYR A 357 24.66 -26.84 7.12
C TYR A 357 25.02 -26.89 8.60
N ALA A 358 25.74 -25.87 9.08
CA ALA A 358 25.98 -25.72 10.52
C ALA A 358 24.64 -25.55 11.26
N PRO A 359 24.48 -26.08 12.49
CA PRO A 359 23.24 -25.92 13.26
C PRO A 359 22.92 -24.46 13.57
N GLU A 360 23.94 -23.63 13.77
CA GLU A 360 23.83 -22.20 14.02
C GLU A 360 24.37 -21.41 12.83
N LEU A 361 23.80 -20.23 12.59
CA LEU A 361 24.30 -19.28 11.60
C LEU A 361 25.66 -18.74 12.02
N ALA A 362 26.49 -18.40 11.03
CA ALA A 362 27.72 -17.65 11.28
C ALA A 362 27.36 -16.32 11.94
N ASN A 363 27.94 -16.05 13.09
CA ASN A 363 27.69 -14.82 13.89
C ASN A 363 28.66 -13.70 13.52
N ASP A 364 28.97 -13.57 12.22
CA ASP A 364 29.90 -12.58 11.69
C ASP A 364 29.22 -11.22 11.55
N CYS A 365 29.98 -10.15 11.75
CA CYS A 365 29.52 -8.80 11.50
C CYS A 365 29.48 -8.49 10.02
N THR A 366 28.42 -7.83 9.59
CA THR A 366 28.25 -7.35 8.22
C THR A 366 27.95 -5.86 8.18
N GLU A 367 28.56 -5.16 7.22
CA GLU A 367 28.36 -3.74 6.94
C GLU A 367 27.39 -3.49 5.78
N GLU A 368 26.90 -4.54 5.17
CA GLU A 368 26.14 -4.51 3.90
C GLU A 368 24.64 -4.20 4.09
N LEU A 369 24.13 -4.24 5.33
CA LEU A 369 22.70 -4.17 5.60
C LEU A 369 22.19 -2.78 5.95
N ILE A 370 22.94 -2.03 6.74
CA ILE A 370 22.49 -0.75 7.30
C ILE A 370 23.53 0.33 7.06
N THR A 371 23.05 1.50 6.66
CA THR A 371 23.83 2.74 6.61
C THR A 371 23.09 3.80 7.41
N LEU A 372 23.78 4.46 8.33
CA LEU A 372 23.28 5.54 9.15
C LEU A 372 24.13 6.79 8.89
N ASP A 373 23.48 7.88 8.45
CA ASP A 373 24.12 9.15 8.05
C ASP A 373 25.25 8.97 7.02
N GLY A 374 25.08 8.00 6.11
CA GLY A 374 26.08 7.70 5.08
C GLY A 374 27.20 6.78 5.54
N THR A 375 27.25 6.39 6.81
CA THR A 375 28.26 5.48 7.37
C THR A 375 27.69 4.08 7.56
N PRO A 376 28.36 3.00 7.11
CA PRO A 376 27.93 1.63 7.39
C PRO A 376 27.82 1.37 8.89
N LEU A 377 26.74 0.74 9.30
CA LEU A 377 26.50 0.30 10.67
C LEU A 377 26.66 -1.21 10.75
N PRO A 378 27.79 -1.72 11.30
CA PRO A 378 28.03 -3.16 11.39
C PRO A 378 27.05 -3.83 12.33
N VAL A 379 26.38 -4.88 11.82
CA VAL A 379 25.42 -5.68 12.57
C VAL A 379 25.70 -7.17 12.40
N ARG A 380 25.27 -7.97 13.37
CA ARG A 380 25.30 -9.43 13.32
C ARG A 380 23.89 -9.98 13.37
N ILE A 381 23.68 -11.12 12.71
CA ILE A 381 22.41 -11.87 12.73
C ILE A 381 22.69 -13.22 13.37
N SER A 382 21.99 -13.55 14.44
CA SER A 382 22.16 -14.78 15.20
C SER A 382 20.87 -15.60 15.24
N GLY A 383 21.03 -16.92 15.30
CA GLY A 383 19.96 -17.89 15.40
C GLY A 383 20.29 -19.22 14.73
N SER A 384 19.38 -20.20 14.82
CA SER A 384 19.61 -21.50 14.24
C SER A 384 19.34 -21.51 12.74
N THR A 385 20.12 -22.29 12.00
CA THR A 385 19.91 -22.56 10.57
C THR A 385 18.51 -23.15 10.32
N LYS A 386 18.01 -23.96 11.23
CA LYS A 386 16.66 -24.55 11.13
C LYS A 386 15.57 -23.49 11.20
N ASP A 387 15.70 -22.52 12.10
CA ASP A 387 14.70 -21.43 12.23
C ASP A 387 14.80 -20.47 11.05
N ALA A 388 16.00 -20.18 10.57
CA ALA A 388 16.23 -19.42 9.34
C ALA A 388 15.52 -20.06 8.14
N LEU A 389 15.63 -21.38 7.95
CA LEU A 389 14.96 -22.12 6.87
C LEU A 389 13.44 -22.18 7.03
N LYS A 390 12.92 -22.12 8.25
CA LYS A 390 11.47 -21.99 8.48
C LYS A 390 10.93 -20.60 8.19
N GLY A 391 11.81 -19.61 7.99
CA GLY A 391 11.42 -18.20 7.83
C GLY A 391 11.10 -17.51 9.16
N GLU A 392 11.57 -18.07 10.27
CA GLU A 392 11.44 -17.43 11.59
C GLU A 392 12.28 -16.16 11.65
N LYS A 393 11.90 -15.27 12.57
CA LYS A 393 12.61 -14.01 12.80
C LYS A 393 13.86 -14.27 13.64
N LEU A 394 15.01 -13.94 13.09
CA LEU A 394 16.32 -14.09 13.69
C LEU A 394 16.72 -12.80 14.43
N ALA A 395 17.46 -12.89 15.50
CA ALA A 395 17.93 -11.73 16.23
C ALA A 395 18.98 -10.94 15.45
N LEU A 396 18.89 -9.61 15.52
CA LEU A 396 19.85 -8.67 14.93
C LEU A 396 20.35 -7.72 16.01
N GLU A 397 21.68 -7.60 16.12
CA GLU A 397 22.36 -6.76 17.12
C GLU A 397 23.50 -5.98 16.45
N PRO A 398 23.86 -4.79 16.99
CA PRO A 398 25.04 -4.06 16.53
C PRO A 398 26.32 -4.74 16.96
N CYS A 399 27.38 -4.62 16.18
CA CYS A 399 28.70 -5.18 16.50
C CYS A 399 29.53 -4.25 17.40
N ASN A 400 29.34 -2.95 17.25
CA ASN A 400 30.18 -1.93 17.89
C ASN A 400 29.55 -1.33 19.17
N GLY A 401 28.54 -2.01 19.75
CA GLY A 401 27.85 -1.54 20.94
C GLY A 401 26.81 -0.44 20.65
N ASP A 402 26.69 0.49 21.60
CA ASP A 402 25.67 1.55 21.52
C ASP A 402 25.98 2.60 20.47
N ILE A 403 24.94 3.24 19.96
CA ILE A 403 25.00 4.19 18.85
C ILE A 403 24.72 5.59 19.38
N SER A 404 25.72 6.47 19.32
CA SER A 404 25.58 7.88 19.71
C SER A 404 25.19 8.72 18.49
N LEU A 405 24.08 9.45 18.60
CA LEU A 405 23.58 10.36 17.58
C LEU A 405 23.51 11.79 18.12
N ALA A 406 23.95 12.74 17.32
CA ALA A 406 23.87 14.17 17.67
C ALA A 406 22.43 14.69 17.57
N ALA A 407 22.19 15.90 18.07
CA ALA A 407 20.97 16.62 17.73
C ALA A 407 20.96 16.97 16.24
N GLY A 408 19.80 16.87 15.58
CA GLY A 408 19.67 17.20 14.15
C GLY A 408 19.07 16.08 13.31
N PRO A 409 19.11 16.23 11.97
CA PRO A 409 18.54 15.26 11.04
C PRO A 409 19.43 14.04 10.86
N HIS A 410 18.81 12.86 10.84
CA HIS A 410 19.45 11.58 10.60
C HIS A 410 18.77 10.83 9.46
N GLU A 411 19.56 10.07 8.71
CA GLU A 411 19.07 9.23 7.60
C GLU A 411 19.51 7.77 7.81
N LEU A 412 18.54 6.90 7.95
CA LEU A 412 18.72 5.44 8.02
C LEU A 412 18.36 4.81 6.67
N LEU A 413 19.31 4.11 6.07
CA LEU A 413 19.11 3.35 4.83
C LEU A 413 19.35 1.87 5.12
N VAL A 414 18.41 1.03 4.67
CA VAL A 414 18.50 -0.43 4.75
C VAL A 414 18.63 -1.00 3.34
N THR A 415 19.68 -1.79 3.10
CA THR A 415 19.92 -2.43 1.83
C THR A 415 19.24 -3.78 1.78
N GLU A 416 18.25 -3.92 0.90
CA GLU A 416 17.46 -5.14 0.69
C GLU A 416 18.09 -6.05 -0.36
N SER A 417 17.78 -7.35 -0.25
CA SER A 417 18.15 -8.32 -1.29
C SER A 417 17.40 -8.07 -2.61
N PRO A 418 18.01 -8.30 -3.76
CA PRO A 418 19.33 -8.93 -3.98
C PRO A 418 20.49 -7.93 -4.07
N ARG A 419 20.40 -6.72 -3.52
CA ARG A 419 21.49 -5.74 -3.56
C ARG A 419 22.55 -6.03 -2.50
N ASN A 420 22.11 -6.47 -1.30
CA ASN A 420 23.05 -6.94 -0.31
C ASN A 420 23.40 -8.42 -0.58
N PRO A 421 24.65 -8.84 -0.37
CA PRO A 421 25.09 -10.22 -0.60
C PRO A 421 24.88 -11.13 0.60
N THR A 422 24.25 -10.64 1.70
CA THR A 422 24.13 -11.40 2.96
C THR A 422 23.07 -12.49 2.93
N GLY A 423 22.11 -12.42 1.99
CA GLY A 423 20.98 -13.34 1.93
C GLY A 423 19.84 -13.00 2.89
N PHE A 424 19.99 -11.99 3.74
CA PHE A 424 18.99 -11.56 4.72
C PHE A 424 18.32 -10.25 4.34
N ASP A 425 17.06 -10.10 4.77
CA ASP A 425 16.35 -8.83 4.82
C ASP A 425 15.99 -8.51 6.28
N ILE A 426 16.12 -7.25 6.64
CA ILE A 426 15.75 -6.76 7.98
C ILE A 426 14.22 -6.59 8.04
N ASN A 427 13.60 -7.08 9.12
CA ASN A 427 12.17 -6.95 9.37
C ASN A 427 11.85 -5.81 10.32
N ARG A 428 12.71 -5.63 11.34
CA ARG A 428 12.48 -4.66 12.39
C ARG A 428 13.79 -4.13 12.93
N LEU A 429 13.83 -2.83 13.21
CA LEU A 429 14.89 -2.16 13.96
C LEU A 429 14.27 -1.37 15.11
N ILE A 430 14.87 -1.41 16.28
CA ILE A 430 14.46 -0.68 17.46
C ILE A 430 15.70 0.03 18.01
N PHE A 431 15.67 1.36 17.98
CA PHE A 431 16.62 2.21 18.67
C PHE A 431 15.99 2.62 19.99
N SER A 432 16.62 2.32 21.10
CA SER A 432 16.11 2.63 22.43
C SER A 432 17.11 3.43 23.26
N SER A 433 16.63 4.55 23.79
CA SER A 433 17.38 5.48 24.64
C SER A 433 16.56 5.73 25.91
N GLY A 434 17.20 5.65 27.04
CA GLY A 434 16.59 5.89 28.35
C GLY A 434 16.49 7.38 28.69
N ALA A 435 16.03 7.64 29.90
CA ALA A 435 16.05 8.97 30.48
C ALA A 435 17.50 9.47 30.60
N GLY A 436 17.70 10.74 30.36
CA GLY A 436 19.05 11.35 30.30
C GLY A 436 19.76 11.09 28.96
N GLY A 437 19.10 10.50 27.97
CA GLY A 437 19.68 10.24 26.67
C GLY A 437 20.69 9.09 26.63
N THR A 438 20.73 8.23 27.62
CA THR A 438 21.61 7.09 27.71
C THR A 438 21.07 5.86 27.02
N ALA A 439 21.93 4.98 26.52
CA ALA A 439 21.50 3.72 25.92
C ALA A 439 20.82 2.81 26.94
N ILE A 440 19.74 2.15 26.54
CA ILE A 440 18.99 1.18 27.36
C ILE A 440 18.37 0.12 26.46
N LYS A 441 18.25 -1.11 26.95
CA LYS A 441 17.54 -2.14 26.17
C LYS A 441 16.04 -1.87 26.15
N ALA A 442 15.42 -2.07 25.00
CA ALA A 442 13.96 -1.86 24.82
C ALA A 442 13.12 -2.74 25.79
N SER A 443 13.60 -3.90 26.18
CA SER A 443 12.96 -4.78 27.17
C SER A 443 12.90 -4.15 28.57
N GLU A 444 13.92 -3.40 28.95
CA GLU A 444 13.99 -2.73 30.24
C GLU A 444 13.04 -1.55 30.36
N LEU A 445 12.75 -0.89 29.22
CA LEU A 445 11.75 0.19 29.17
C LEU A 445 10.29 -0.31 29.28
N ARG A 446 10.06 -1.59 29.02
CA ARG A 446 8.70 -2.20 29.07
C ARG A 446 8.37 -2.83 30.44
N SER A 447 9.38 -3.10 31.25
CA SER A 447 9.17 -3.63 32.60
C SER A 447 8.93 -2.43 33.53
N PRO A 448 7.79 -2.36 34.24
CA PRO A 448 7.71 -1.45 35.37
C PRO A 448 8.89 -1.81 36.29
N PRO A 449 9.61 -0.84 36.88
CA PRO A 449 10.70 -1.15 37.82
C PRO A 449 10.16 -2.05 38.92
N ALA A 450 10.78 -3.19 39.11
CA ALA A 450 10.35 -4.20 40.08
C ALA A 450 10.43 -3.68 41.53
N ASP A 451 11.14 -2.57 41.75
CA ASP A 451 11.26 -1.90 43.04
C ASP A 451 11.22 -0.39 42.87
N LEU A 452 10.13 0.20 43.32
CA LEU A 452 10.01 1.65 43.50
C LEU A 452 10.96 2.21 44.57
N ASP A 453 11.68 1.35 45.30
CA ASP A 453 12.59 1.69 46.36
C ASP A 453 14.09 1.55 46.03
N ALA A 454 14.45 1.09 44.84
CA ALA A 454 15.86 0.98 44.43
C ALA A 454 16.41 2.33 44.01
N SER A 455 17.26 2.81 44.86
CA SER A 455 18.13 3.98 44.92
C SER A 455 18.48 4.71 43.60
N PRO A 456 18.59 6.01 43.70
CA PRO A 456 18.47 6.98 42.62
C PRO A 456 19.81 7.41 42.08
N ALA A 457 20.25 6.81 41.00
CA ALA A 457 21.32 7.42 40.22
C ALA A 457 20.83 8.20 38.99
N SER A 458 19.54 8.26 38.71
CA SER A 458 18.92 9.21 37.80
C SER A 458 17.41 9.22 37.99
N SER A 459 16.98 9.62 39.18
CA SER A 459 15.61 9.97 39.40
C SER A 459 15.40 11.41 38.97
N VAL A 460 15.05 11.64 37.70
CA VAL A 460 13.97 12.59 37.53
C VAL A 460 12.79 11.93 38.27
N ARG A 461 12.55 12.42 39.50
CA ARG A 461 11.41 12.02 40.32
C ARG A 461 10.22 12.08 39.40
N ALA A 462 9.67 10.94 39.01
CA ALA A 462 8.39 10.88 38.38
C ALA A 462 7.44 11.56 39.36
N GLN A 463 7.08 12.81 39.09
CA GLN A 463 6.10 13.48 39.90
C GLN A 463 4.81 12.65 39.80
N PRO A 464 4.07 12.48 40.87
CA PRO A 464 2.89 11.66 40.85
C PRO A 464 1.99 12.20 39.74
N ALA A 465 1.66 11.33 38.79
CA ALA A 465 0.76 11.69 37.69
C ALA A 465 -0.56 12.16 38.28
N PRO A 466 -1.20 13.20 37.75
CA PRO A 466 -2.50 13.64 38.21
C PRO A 466 -3.51 12.50 38.07
N THR A 467 -4.46 12.43 38.98
CA THR A 467 -5.51 11.41 38.96
C THR A 467 -6.56 11.80 37.93
N VAL A 468 -6.81 10.94 36.97
CA VAL A 468 -7.79 11.16 35.90
C VAL A 468 -9.06 10.34 36.18
N THR A 469 -10.19 10.98 36.21
CA THR A 469 -11.51 10.34 36.36
C THR A 469 -12.40 10.70 35.19
N VAL A 470 -12.83 9.71 34.43
CA VAL A 470 -13.78 9.90 33.33
C VAL A 470 -15.18 9.96 33.92
N LYS A 471 -15.81 11.15 33.91
CA LYS A 471 -17.16 11.38 34.44
C LYS A 471 -18.26 10.90 33.50
N GLY A 472 -18.00 10.96 32.21
CA GLY A 472 -18.93 10.52 31.17
C GLY A 472 -18.22 10.34 29.86
N GLU A 473 -18.56 9.26 29.15
CA GLU A 473 -17.96 8.93 27.86
C GLU A 473 -19.04 8.50 26.86
N ASN A 474 -19.00 9.08 25.68
CA ASN A 474 -19.78 8.70 24.52
C ASN A 474 -18.85 8.56 23.32
N ARG A 475 -19.34 8.03 22.22
CA ARG A 475 -18.54 7.88 20.97
C ARG A 475 -18.00 9.19 20.39
N SER A 476 -18.58 10.33 20.75
CA SER A 476 -18.25 11.65 20.21
C SER A 476 -18.03 12.73 21.28
N SER A 477 -17.99 12.36 22.55
CA SER A 477 -17.69 13.26 23.66
C SER A 477 -17.19 12.50 24.87
N SER A 478 -16.31 13.14 25.66
CA SER A 478 -15.84 12.63 26.94
C SER A 478 -15.67 13.79 27.91
N SER A 479 -16.11 13.60 29.14
CA SER A 479 -15.98 14.58 30.23
C SER A 479 -15.03 14.00 31.27
N ILE A 480 -13.95 14.70 31.56
CA ILE A 480 -12.81 14.22 32.34
C ILE A 480 -12.58 15.17 33.50
N ALA A 481 -12.41 14.64 34.71
CA ALA A 481 -11.86 15.37 35.84
C ALA A 481 -10.42 14.95 36.07
N VAL A 482 -9.55 15.93 36.17
CA VAL A 482 -8.14 15.77 36.53
C VAL A 482 -7.92 16.37 37.90
N ALA A 483 -7.37 15.60 38.83
CA ALA A 483 -7.10 16.02 40.20
C ALA A 483 -5.60 15.86 40.53
N GLY A 484 -5.05 16.81 41.30
CA GLY A 484 -3.66 16.78 41.71
C GLY A 484 -2.66 17.22 40.62
N ALA A 485 -3.13 17.97 39.62
CA ALA A 485 -2.27 18.55 38.60
C ALA A 485 -1.51 19.74 39.20
N THR A 486 -0.22 19.53 39.51
CA THR A 486 0.65 20.58 40.07
C THR A 486 1.56 21.23 39.03
N GLN A 487 1.59 20.67 37.84
CA GLN A 487 2.39 21.14 36.70
C GLN A 487 1.62 20.96 35.38
N PRO A 488 1.99 21.67 34.32
CA PRO A 488 1.45 21.43 32.99
C PRO A 488 1.62 19.96 32.57
N PHE A 489 0.65 19.43 31.84
CA PHE A 489 0.65 18.03 31.41
C PHE A 489 0.05 17.88 29.99
N TRP A 490 0.30 16.74 29.38
CA TRP A 490 -0.32 16.34 28.14
C TRP A 490 -1.55 15.47 28.41
N LEU A 491 -2.69 15.94 27.91
CA LEU A 491 -3.89 15.11 27.82
C LEU A 491 -3.84 14.34 26.50
N VAL A 492 -3.84 13.01 26.56
CA VAL A 492 -3.78 12.15 25.38
C VAL A 492 -5.07 11.36 25.26
N LEU A 493 -5.78 11.55 24.15
CA LEU A 493 -6.93 10.72 23.78
C LEU A 493 -6.42 9.62 22.86
N GLY A 494 -6.45 8.35 23.30
CA GLY A 494 -5.90 7.15 22.63
C GLY A 494 -6.68 6.73 21.38
N GLN A 495 -7.07 7.68 20.54
CA GLN A 495 -7.70 7.49 19.25
C GLN A 495 -6.86 8.13 18.16
N SER A 496 -6.94 7.62 16.92
CA SER A 496 -6.21 8.19 15.78
C SER A 496 -6.46 9.69 15.65
N LEU A 497 -5.39 10.43 15.32
CA LEU A 497 -5.44 11.88 15.15
C LEU A 497 -6.61 12.29 14.25
N ASN A 498 -7.45 13.16 14.74
CA ASN A 498 -8.62 13.68 14.02
C ASN A 498 -8.90 15.12 14.45
N GLU A 499 -8.74 16.06 13.55
CA GLU A 499 -8.94 17.50 13.78
C GLU A 499 -10.37 17.87 14.19
N GLY A 500 -11.33 16.96 14.07
CA GLY A 500 -12.70 17.14 14.54
C GLY A 500 -12.86 17.14 16.06
N TRP A 501 -11.88 16.59 16.79
CA TRP A 501 -11.88 16.64 18.25
C TRP A 501 -11.43 18.01 18.76
N HIS A 502 -12.10 18.51 19.77
CA HIS A 502 -11.77 19.74 20.48
C HIS A 502 -11.82 19.50 21.99
N ALA A 503 -10.87 20.04 22.69
CA ALA A 503 -10.82 20.05 24.15
C ALA A 503 -11.23 21.44 24.66
N THR A 504 -12.02 21.47 25.74
CA THR A 504 -12.38 22.71 26.42
C THR A 504 -12.13 22.59 27.92
N ILE A 505 -11.54 23.61 28.53
CA ILE A 505 -11.36 23.76 29.98
C ILE A 505 -12.14 24.97 30.44
N ASN A 506 -13.08 24.79 31.37
CA ASN A 506 -13.90 25.89 31.91
C ASN A 506 -14.54 26.74 30.79
N GLY A 507 -14.93 26.10 29.67
CA GLY A 507 -15.51 26.76 28.49
C GLY A 507 -14.50 27.43 27.54
N LYS A 508 -13.21 27.44 27.86
CA LYS A 508 -12.13 27.92 26.96
C LYS A 508 -11.72 26.79 26.00
N ASP A 509 -11.85 27.03 24.71
CA ASP A 509 -11.43 26.05 23.67
C ASP A 509 -9.90 26.01 23.54
N LEU A 510 -9.33 24.85 23.64
CA LEU A 510 -7.88 24.61 23.43
C LEU A 510 -7.52 24.33 21.96
N GLY A 511 -8.52 24.32 21.07
CA GLY A 511 -8.34 24.08 19.65
C GLY A 511 -8.29 22.60 19.26
N THR A 512 -7.77 22.38 18.04
CA THR A 512 -7.58 21.05 17.48
C THR A 512 -6.43 20.31 18.14
N PRO A 513 -6.47 18.96 18.17
CA PRO A 513 -5.39 18.17 18.77
C PRO A 513 -4.12 18.22 17.93
N VAL A 514 -3.00 17.98 18.58
CA VAL A 514 -1.71 17.69 17.93
C VAL A 514 -1.43 16.19 17.96
N LEU A 515 -0.57 15.75 17.07
CA LEU A 515 -0.15 14.35 17.01
C LEU A 515 0.75 13.99 18.19
N VAL A 516 0.32 13.02 19.00
CA VAL A 516 1.06 12.47 20.13
C VAL A 516 1.22 10.96 19.92
N ASP A 517 2.33 10.37 20.39
CA ASP A 517 2.66 8.95 20.28
C ASP A 517 2.59 8.38 18.83
N GLY A 518 2.76 9.26 17.84
CA GLY A 518 2.72 8.89 16.43
C GLY A 518 1.34 8.59 15.86
N TYR A 519 0.27 8.57 16.67
CA TYR A 519 -1.09 8.31 16.20
C TYR A 519 -2.20 9.05 16.96
N ALA A 520 -1.99 9.41 18.22
CA ALA A 520 -3.03 9.86 19.14
C ALA A 520 -3.30 11.37 19.08
N ASN A 521 -4.48 11.77 19.53
CA ASN A 521 -4.83 13.18 19.73
C ASN A 521 -4.25 13.66 21.06
N GLY A 522 -3.56 14.80 21.08
CA GLY A 522 -3.00 15.38 22.29
C GLY A 522 -3.27 16.87 22.43
N TRP A 523 -3.41 17.32 23.67
CA TRP A 523 -3.50 18.74 24.05
C TRP A 523 -2.57 19.02 25.19
N TYR A 524 -1.78 20.08 25.08
CA TYR A 524 -0.95 20.56 26.18
C TYR A 524 -1.83 21.41 27.10
N ILE A 525 -1.91 21.00 28.36
CA ILE A 525 -2.72 21.63 29.38
C ILE A 525 -1.81 22.41 30.31
N ASP A 526 -1.90 23.72 30.26
CA ASP A 526 -1.33 24.56 31.30
C ASP A 526 -2.38 24.70 32.42
N THR A 527 -1.95 24.42 33.64
CA THR A 527 -2.84 24.36 34.78
C THR A 527 -3.19 25.76 35.34
N ASP A 528 -2.45 26.80 34.91
CA ASP A 528 -2.58 28.17 35.44
C ASP A 528 -2.64 28.20 36.99
N GLY A 529 -2.03 27.19 37.66
CA GLY A 529 -2.06 27.02 39.14
C GLY A 529 -3.27 26.25 39.69
N GLU A 530 -4.22 25.86 38.86
CA GLU A 530 -5.35 25.02 39.30
C GLU A 530 -4.92 23.55 39.42
N THR A 531 -5.20 22.93 40.58
CA THR A 531 -4.88 21.51 40.84
C THR A 531 -5.99 20.55 40.43
N ASN A 532 -7.21 21.06 40.23
CA ASN A 532 -8.38 20.27 39.86
C ASN A 532 -9.03 20.90 38.62
N ILE A 533 -9.02 20.19 37.53
CA ILE A 533 -9.44 20.69 36.22
C ILE A 533 -10.50 19.77 35.63
N ASN A 534 -11.57 20.37 35.06
CA ASN A 534 -12.55 19.63 34.30
C ASN A 534 -12.31 19.91 32.80
N ILE A 535 -12.20 18.85 32.01
CA ILE A 535 -11.92 18.91 30.59
C ILE A 535 -13.05 18.21 29.85
N ASP A 536 -13.63 18.90 28.89
CA ASP A 536 -14.62 18.31 27.98
C ASP A 536 -14.02 18.15 26.59
N LEU A 537 -14.06 16.91 26.10
CA LEU A 537 -13.68 16.55 24.74
C LEU A 537 -14.93 16.38 23.90
N VAL A 538 -15.02 17.06 22.77
CA VAL A 538 -16.18 16.98 21.87
C VAL A 538 -15.72 16.84 20.42
N TRP A 539 -16.27 15.86 19.72
CA TRP A 539 -16.10 15.72 18.28
C TRP A 539 -17.14 16.58 17.55
N ARG A 540 -16.72 17.78 17.12
CA ARG A 540 -17.62 18.81 16.54
C ARG A 540 -18.42 18.37 15.32
N PRO A 541 -17.87 17.54 14.38
CA PRO A 541 -18.66 17.09 13.23
C PRO A 541 -19.94 16.32 13.59
N GLN A 542 -20.05 15.79 14.81
CA GLN A 542 -21.25 15.09 15.29
C GLN A 542 -22.50 15.98 15.29
N GLY A 543 -22.34 17.28 15.51
CA GLY A 543 -23.44 18.25 15.45
C GLY A 543 -24.08 18.30 14.06
N THR A 544 -23.25 18.39 13.02
CA THR A 544 -23.68 18.39 11.61
C THR A 544 -24.38 17.08 11.24
N ILE A 545 -23.83 15.93 11.71
CA ILE A 545 -24.43 14.61 11.46
C ILE A 545 -25.81 14.52 12.12
N LYS A 546 -25.96 14.98 13.38
CA LYS A 546 -27.25 15.00 14.07
C LYS A 546 -28.28 15.89 13.35
N ALA A 547 -27.85 17.07 12.90
CA ALA A 547 -28.71 17.96 12.11
C ALA A 547 -29.19 17.28 10.81
N ALA A 548 -28.30 16.64 10.08
CA ALA A 548 -28.65 15.91 8.86
C ALA A 548 -29.62 14.74 9.14
N LEU A 549 -29.44 14.01 10.23
CA LEU A 549 -30.34 12.93 10.64
C LEU A 549 -31.76 13.47 11.02
N TRP A 550 -31.83 14.59 11.70
CA TRP A 550 -33.12 15.23 12.01
C TRP A 550 -33.83 15.70 10.75
N ILE A 551 -33.10 16.29 9.79
CA ILE A 551 -33.67 16.68 8.49
C ILE A 551 -34.24 15.46 7.78
N SER A 552 -33.47 14.35 7.74
CA SER A 552 -33.89 13.09 7.10
C SER A 552 -35.14 12.50 7.81
N LEU A 553 -35.16 12.51 9.12
CA LEU A 553 -36.32 12.03 9.89
C LEU A 553 -37.56 12.87 9.59
N PHE A 554 -37.43 14.19 9.58
CA PHE A 554 -38.54 15.11 9.27
C PHE A 554 -39.06 14.87 7.85
N ALA A 555 -38.17 14.73 6.86
CA ALA A 555 -38.54 14.42 5.49
C ALA A 555 -39.31 13.08 5.39
N SER A 556 -38.85 12.07 6.11
CA SER A 556 -39.50 10.75 6.16
C SER A 556 -40.88 10.81 6.76
N LEU A 557 -41.03 11.55 7.88
CA LEU A 557 -42.34 11.77 8.54
C LEU A 557 -43.30 12.56 7.65
N LEU A 558 -42.79 13.56 6.92
CA LEU A 558 -43.59 14.31 5.94
C LEU A 558 -44.11 13.40 4.83
N CYS A 559 -43.24 12.55 4.25
CA CYS A 559 -43.66 11.58 3.24
C CYS A 559 -44.72 10.61 3.79
N LEU A 560 -44.52 10.11 5.00
CA LEU A 560 -45.50 9.24 5.66
C LEU A 560 -46.84 9.96 5.88
N GLY A 561 -46.80 11.21 6.35
CA GLY A 561 -47.98 12.05 6.51
C GLY A 561 -48.76 12.25 5.20
N ILE A 562 -48.04 12.48 4.08
CA ILE A 562 -48.67 12.58 2.75
C ILE A 562 -49.35 11.27 2.37
N ILE A 563 -48.69 10.15 2.57
CA ILE A 563 -49.22 8.80 2.25
C ILE A 563 -50.49 8.54 3.09
N VAL A 564 -50.43 8.78 4.41
CA VAL A 564 -51.57 8.58 5.34
C VAL A 564 -52.75 9.48 4.96
N THR A 565 -52.50 10.77 4.74
CA THR A 565 -53.57 11.70 4.36
C THR A 565 -54.19 11.36 3.00
N SER A 566 -53.38 10.93 2.04
CA SER A 566 -53.89 10.47 0.74
C SER A 566 -54.75 9.20 0.87
N THR A 567 -54.33 8.28 1.75
CA THR A 567 -55.06 7.03 2.02
C THR A 567 -56.37 7.29 2.74
N ILE A 568 -56.35 8.19 3.75
CA ILE A 568 -57.56 8.59 4.48
C ILE A 568 -58.53 9.31 3.54
N ARG A 569 -58.06 10.23 2.69
CA ARG A 569 -58.90 10.89 1.69
C ARG A 569 -59.49 9.90 0.70
N ARG A 570 -58.75 8.88 0.28
CA ARG A 570 -59.24 7.78 -0.57
C ARG A 570 -60.36 6.98 0.14
N ARG A 571 -60.26 6.69 1.43
CA ARG A 571 -61.23 5.94 2.24
C ARG A 571 -62.50 6.76 2.56
N ARG A 572 -62.40 8.10 2.64
CA ARG A 572 -63.55 9.00 2.88
C ARG A 572 -64.33 9.39 1.63
N SER A 573 -63.86 9.04 0.45
CA SER A 573 -64.60 9.18 -0.80
C SER A 573 -65.67 8.08 -0.84
N THR A 574 -66.90 8.46 -0.45
CA THR A 574 -68.06 7.57 -0.22
C THR A 574 -68.77 7.17 -1.49
N ASP A 575 -68.11 6.84 -2.56
CA ASP A 575 -68.74 6.32 -3.77
C ASP A 575 -68.01 5.01 -4.23
N PRO A 576 -68.48 3.82 -3.76
CA PRO A 576 -67.87 2.54 -4.12
C PRO A 576 -67.99 2.19 -5.58
N ASN A 577 -69.00 2.73 -6.29
CA ASN A 577 -69.25 2.39 -7.70
C ASN A 577 -68.37 3.19 -8.69
N LYS A 578 -67.66 4.22 -8.25
CA LYS A 578 -66.80 5.03 -9.10
C LYS A 578 -65.47 4.37 -9.46
N TYR A 579 -65.12 3.31 -8.74
CA TYR A 579 -63.83 2.62 -8.91
C TYR A 579 -63.96 1.22 -9.54
N LEU A 580 -65.12 0.62 -9.58
CA LEU A 580 -65.33 -0.68 -10.21
C LEU A 580 -65.47 -0.65 -11.72
N GLY A 581 -65.73 0.54 -12.33
CA GLY A 581 -65.77 0.73 -13.78
C GLY A 581 -64.44 1.08 -14.45
N GLN A 582 -63.30 1.07 -13.71
CA GLN A 582 -61.98 1.49 -14.24
C GLN A 582 -60.88 0.43 -14.10
N LEU A 583 -61.27 -0.86 -14.13
CA LEU A 583 -60.28 -1.97 -14.28
C LEU A 583 -59.98 -2.27 -15.77
N GLU A 584 -60.52 -1.49 -16.70
CA GLU A 584 -60.00 -1.43 -18.06
C GLU A 584 -58.70 -0.63 -18.01
N SER A 585 -57.59 -1.25 -18.46
CA SER A 585 -56.28 -0.66 -18.60
C SER A 585 -56.41 0.72 -19.27
N PRO A 586 -56.03 1.83 -18.62
CA PRO A 586 -56.17 3.16 -19.22
C PRO A 586 -55.36 3.20 -20.48
N SER A 587 -56.03 3.37 -21.63
CA SER A 587 -55.32 3.67 -22.86
C SER A 587 -54.50 4.94 -22.66
N LEU A 588 -53.28 4.99 -23.16
CA LEU A 588 -52.37 6.15 -23.06
C LEU A 588 -53.04 7.49 -23.51
N ARG A 589 -54.24 7.42 -24.04
CA ARG A 589 -55.05 8.57 -24.52
C ARG A 589 -55.85 9.26 -23.41
N GLU A 590 -56.06 8.64 -22.23
CA GLU A 590 -56.92 9.15 -21.15
C GLU A 590 -56.20 9.72 -19.93
N ILE A 591 -54.90 9.92 -19.98
CA ILE A 591 -54.21 10.69 -18.95
C ILE A 591 -54.53 12.18 -19.13
N ARG A 592 -55.78 12.55 -18.85
CA ARG A 592 -56.17 13.97 -18.77
C ARG A 592 -55.54 14.60 -17.55
N VAL A 593 -54.57 15.48 -17.79
CA VAL A 593 -54.06 16.40 -16.78
C VAL A 593 -55.20 17.34 -16.38
N ARG A 594 -55.67 17.25 -15.14
CA ARG A 594 -56.77 18.11 -14.61
C ARG A 594 -56.35 19.57 -14.71
N GLU A 595 -57.21 20.39 -15.28
CA GLU A 595 -57.00 21.83 -15.34
C GLU A 595 -57.21 22.43 -13.95
N VAL A 596 -56.13 22.63 -13.20
CA VAL A 596 -56.13 23.41 -11.97
C VAL A 596 -55.28 24.65 -12.21
N SER A 597 -55.91 25.81 -12.36
CA SER A 597 -55.16 27.07 -12.36
C SER A 597 -54.72 27.38 -10.93
N ILE A 598 -53.41 27.37 -10.71
CA ILE A 598 -52.86 27.73 -9.39
C ILE A 598 -52.88 29.25 -9.28
N PRO A 599 -53.45 29.83 -8.17
CA PRO A 599 -53.44 31.27 -7.93
C PRO A 599 -52.00 31.82 -7.97
N SER A 600 -51.83 33.01 -8.51
CA SER A 600 -50.49 33.61 -8.73
C SER A 600 -49.62 33.67 -7.47
N ARG A 601 -50.20 33.92 -6.30
CA ARG A 601 -49.46 33.90 -4.99
C ARG A 601 -48.92 32.50 -4.66
N ARG A 602 -49.72 31.46 -4.83
CA ARG A 602 -49.28 30.06 -4.59
C ARG A 602 -48.22 29.62 -5.62
N ARG A 603 -48.33 30.10 -6.83
CA ARG A 603 -47.35 29.84 -7.90
C ARG A 603 -45.97 30.40 -7.55
N ILE A 604 -45.91 31.66 -7.06
CA ILE A 604 -44.65 32.28 -6.63
C ILE A 604 -44.05 31.53 -5.46
N ILE A 605 -44.87 31.24 -4.43
CA ILE A 605 -44.39 30.52 -3.22
C ILE A 605 -43.84 29.15 -3.59
N LEU A 606 -44.54 28.37 -4.41
CA LEU A 606 -44.11 27.05 -4.84
C LEU A 606 -42.80 27.13 -5.66
N THR A 607 -42.69 28.08 -6.57
CA THR A 607 -41.50 28.29 -7.36
C THR A 607 -40.28 28.62 -6.50
N LEU A 608 -40.45 29.56 -5.55
CA LEU A 608 -39.38 29.92 -4.62
C LEU A 608 -39.01 28.77 -3.67
N ALA A 609 -40.00 28.06 -3.12
CA ALA A 609 -39.76 26.92 -2.25
C ALA A 609 -38.99 25.80 -2.94
N MET A 610 -39.40 25.50 -4.18
CA MET A 610 -38.68 24.48 -4.99
C MET A 610 -37.31 24.93 -5.42
N ALA A 611 -37.13 26.20 -5.83
CA ALA A 611 -35.82 26.73 -6.20
C ALA A 611 -34.85 26.77 -5.02
N VAL A 612 -35.28 27.31 -3.88
CA VAL A 612 -34.44 27.40 -2.67
C VAL A 612 -34.18 26.01 -2.08
N GLY A 613 -35.22 25.17 -1.94
CA GLY A 613 -35.09 23.85 -1.36
C GLY A 613 -34.15 22.94 -2.16
N THR A 614 -34.35 22.83 -3.47
CA THR A 614 -33.48 22.01 -4.33
C THR A 614 -32.09 22.64 -4.50
N GLY A 615 -32.00 23.98 -4.52
CA GLY A 615 -30.72 24.69 -4.59
C GLY A 615 -29.86 24.49 -3.34
N ALA A 616 -30.48 24.48 -2.16
CA ALA A 616 -29.78 24.27 -0.89
C ALA A 616 -29.39 22.80 -0.66
N VAL A 617 -30.24 21.85 -1.08
CA VAL A 617 -30.03 20.42 -0.82
C VAL A 617 -29.11 19.76 -1.87
N ILE A 618 -29.22 20.17 -3.13
CA ILE A 618 -28.53 19.51 -4.24
C ILE A 618 -27.39 20.37 -4.78
N ALA A 619 -27.73 21.50 -5.39
CA ALA A 619 -26.77 22.49 -5.86
C ALA A 619 -27.51 23.77 -6.31
N PRO A 620 -26.90 24.97 -6.21
CA PRO A 620 -27.55 26.23 -6.61
C PRO A 620 -28.09 26.24 -8.05
N TRP A 621 -27.35 25.69 -9.00
CA TRP A 621 -27.76 25.61 -10.41
C TRP A 621 -28.97 24.67 -10.63
N VAL A 622 -29.11 23.59 -9.83
CA VAL A 622 -30.27 22.69 -9.86
C VAL A 622 -31.51 23.44 -9.36
N GLY A 623 -31.36 24.24 -8.31
CA GLY A 623 -32.43 25.11 -7.82
C GLY A 623 -32.99 26.05 -8.88
N ILE A 624 -32.13 26.64 -9.69
CA ILE A 624 -32.54 27.50 -10.82
C ILE A 624 -33.36 26.70 -11.84
N ILE A 625 -32.88 25.53 -12.26
CA ILE A 625 -33.58 24.67 -13.23
C ILE A 625 -34.94 24.23 -12.71
N VAL A 626 -35.00 23.75 -11.47
CA VAL A 626 -36.25 23.27 -10.85
C VAL A 626 -37.21 24.42 -10.59
N GLY A 627 -36.73 25.60 -10.22
CA GLY A 627 -37.52 26.81 -10.09
C GLY A 627 -38.17 27.22 -11.40
N ILE A 628 -37.39 27.27 -12.48
CA ILE A 628 -37.90 27.55 -13.86
C ILE A 628 -38.97 26.51 -14.26
N ALA A 629 -38.67 25.22 -14.08
CA ALA A 629 -39.59 24.12 -14.36
C ALA A 629 -40.89 24.25 -13.55
N SER A 630 -40.80 24.59 -12.27
CA SER A 630 -41.96 24.84 -11.38
C SER A 630 -42.82 25.99 -11.85
N TRP A 631 -42.20 27.09 -12.27
CA TRP A 631 -42.92 28.25 -12.82
C TRP A 631 -43.75 27.92 -14.08
N TYR A 632 -43.12 27.25 -15.03
CA TYR A 632 -43.79 26.87 -16.27
C TYR A 632 -44.80 25.74 -16.07
N ALA A 633 -44.54 24.79 -15.19
CA ALA A 633 -45.46 23.69 -14.86
C ALA A 633 -46.77 24.17 -14.23
N SER A 634 -46.65 25.18 -13.37
CA SER A 634 -47.82 25.78 -12.71
C SER A 634 -48.73 26.60 -13.65
N GLY A 635 -48.26 26.92 -14.89
CA GLY A 635 -49.00 27.71 -15.86
C GLY A 635 -49.34 26.99 -17.18
N GLY A 636 -48.77 25.80 -17.44
CA GLY A 636 -48.90 25.15 -18.75
C GLY A 636 -49.08 23.62 -18.71
N LYS A 637 -50.11 23.11 -19.41
CA LYS A 637 -50.40 21.67 -19.51
C LYS A 637 -49.22 20.86 -20.06
N ARG A 638 -48.53 21.37 -21.07
CA ARG A 638 -47.42 20.63 -21.74
C ARG A 638 -46.25 20.39 -20.79
N VAL A 639 -45.85 21.41 -20.01
CA VAL A 639 -44.74 21.28 -19.07
C VAL A 639 -45.11 20.37 -17.90
N ARG A 640 -46.34 20.41 -17.40
CA ARG A 640 -46.83 19.49 -16.38
C ARG A 640 -46.80 18.04 -16.85
N THR A 641 -47.20 17.77 -18.09
CA THR A 641 -47.10 16.42 -18.65
C THR A 641 -45.64 15.96 -18.75
N LEU A 642 -44.74 16.83 -19.19
CA LEU A 642 -43.31 16.51 -19.23
C LEU A 642 -42.74 16.18 -17.83
N ILE A 643 -43.07 16.97 -16.81
CA ILE A 643 -42.62 16.73 -15.42
C ILE A 643 -43.14 15.40 -14.90
N ARG A 644 -44.36 15.02 -15.23
CA ARG A 644 -44.96 13.73 -14.82
C ARG A 644 -44.24 12.52 -15.40
N PHE A 645 -43.74 12.62 -16.64
CA PHE A 645 -43.02 11.54 -17.31
C PHE A 645 -41.50 11.61 -17.07
N ALA A 646 -40.99 12.75 -16.60
CA ALA A 646 -39.55 12.93 -16.38
C ALA A 646 -38.96 11.93 -15.36
N PRO A 647 -39.57 11.66 -14.17
CA PRO A 647 -39.00 10.73 -13.20
C PRO A 647 -38.76 9.32 -13.72
N PRO A 648 -39.75 8.64 -14.33
CA PRO A 648 -39.52 7.30 -14.87
C PRO A 648 -38.50 7.29 -16.01
N LEU A 649 -38.45 8.32 -16.85
CA LEU A 649 -37.44 8.42 -17.92
C LEU A 649 -36.04 8.64 -17.36
N LEU A 650 -35.88 9.52 -16.36
CA LEU A 650 -34.61 9.80 -15.73
C LEU A 650 -34.10 8.57 -14.97
N LEU A 651 -34.95 7.89 -14.18
CA LEU A 651 -34.56 6.67 -13.47
C LEU A 651 -34.21 5.53 -14.43
N THR A 652 -34.96 5.38 -15.50
CA THR A 652 -34.67 4.41 -16.57
C THR A 652 -33.32 4.72 -17.22
N SER A 653 -33.00 5.99 -17.47
CA SER A 653 -31.70 6.38 -18.03
C SER A 653 -30.54 6.02 -17.13
N VAL A 654 -30.70 6.10 -15.81
CA VAL A 654 -29.70 5.64 -14.84
C VAL A 654 -29.62 4.12 -14.83
N ALA A 655 -30.76 3.43 -14.77
CA ALA A 655 -30.82 1.98 -14.72
C ALA A 655 -30.16 1.30 -15.93
N PHE A 656 -30.30 1.85 -17.11
CA PHE A 656 -29.65 1.36 -18.32
C PHE A 656 -28.29 1.99 -18.57
N GLY A 657 -28.09 3.24 -18.18
CA GLY A 657 -26.85 3.98 -18.40
C GLY A 657 -25.67 3.38 -17.64
N ILE A 658 -25.85 2.99 -16.37
CA ILE A 658 -24.78 2.37 -15.57
C ILE A 658 -24.31 1.06 -16.20
N PRO A 659 -25.16 0.06 -16.50
CA PRO A 659 -24.73 -1.18 -17.15
C PRO A 659 -24.10 -0.97 -18.53
N ILE A 660 -24.64 -0.06 -19.33
CA ILE A 660 -24.09 0.24 -20.66
C ILE A 660 -22.69 0.84 -20.53
N ILE A 661 -22.53 1.86 -19.68
CA ILE A 661 -21.24 2.51 -19.46
C ILE A 661 -20.24 1.51 -18.84
N GLN A 662 -20.68 0.69 -17.89
CA GLN A 662 -19.87 -0.37 -17.31
C GLN A 662 -19.48 -1.42 -18.36
N GLY A 663 -20.37 -1.81 -19.24
CA GLY A 663 -20.11 -2.74 -20.34
C GLY A 663 -19.09 -2.21 -21.34
N VAL A 664 -19.16 -0.90 -21.65
CA VAL A 664 -18.25 -0.23 -22.59
C VAL A 664 -16.91 0.11 -21.94
N LYS A 665 -16.92 0.73 -20.77
CA LYS A 665 -15.69 1.22 -20.10
C LYS A 665 -15.03 0.20 -19.18
N ARG A 666 -15.76 -0.83 -18.73
CA ARG A 666 -15.26 -1.93 -17.89
C ARG A 666 -14.45 -1.44 -16.69
N PHE A 667 -14.98 -0.47 -15.96
CA PHE A 667 -14.35 -0.01 -14.73
C PHE A 667 -14.11 -1.17 -13.78
N PRO A 668 -12.92 -1.29 -13.19
CA PRO A 668 -12.63 -2.36 -12.24
C PRO A 668 -13.53 -2.24 -11.00
N PRO A 669 -14.07 -3.34 -10.45
CA PRO A 669 -14.97 -3.33 -9.29
C PRO A 669 -14.20 -3.14 -7.99
N PHE A 670 -13.41 -2.08 -7.88
CA PHE A 670 -12.72 -1.69 -6.67
C PHE A 670 -13.53 -0.69 -5.85
N PHE A 671 -13.00 -0.30 -4.71
CA PHE A 671 -13.64 0.63 -3.77
C PHE A 671 -14.04 1.98 -4.39
N ASP A 672 -13.33 2.44 -5.40
CA ASP A 672 -13.57 3.67 -6.15
C ASP A 672 -14.58 3.54 -7.30
N TRP A 673 -15.13 2.32 -7.53
CA TRP A 673 -16.08 2.05 -8.62
C TRP A 673 -17.28 3.02 -8.62
N VAL A 674 -17.81 3.35 -7.44
CA VAL A 674 -18.95 4.26 -7.28
C VAL A 674 -18.65 5.67 -7.77
N THR A 675 -17.40 6.12 -7.70
CA THR A 675 -17.00 7.49 -8.11
C THR A 675 -17.14 7.71 -9.60
N HIS A 676 -17.05 6.66 -10.42
CA HIS A 676 -17.23 6.73 -11.87
C HIS A 676 -18.68 6.99 -12.29
N PHE A 677 -19.64 6.83 -11.38
CA PHE A 677 -21.07 7.00 -11.62
C PHE A 677 -21.70 8.14 -10.82
N GLN A 678 -20.90 9.10 -10.35
CA GLN A 678 -21.40 10.26 -9.59
C GLN A 678 -22.49 11.05 -10.34
N TRP A 679 -22.46 11.08 -11.69
CA TRP A 679 -23.49 11.68 -12.50
C TRP A 679 -24.89 11.10 -12.24
N ALA A 680 -24.99 9.83 -11.91
CA ALA A 680 -26.26 9.16 -11.62
C ALA A 680 -26.97 9.80 -10.41
N SER A 681 -26.22 10.26 -9.41
CA SER A 681 -26.78 10.98 -8.25
C SER A 681 -27.51 12.25 -8.67
N TRP A 682 -26.97 13.02 -9.60
CA TRP A 682 -27.62 14.23 -10.13
C TRP A 682 -28.91 13.92 -10.85
N VAL A 683 -28.92 12.87 -11.68
CA VAL A 683 -30.11 12.44 -12.42
C VAL A 683 -31.20 11.95 -11.46
N VAL A 684 -30.84 11.20 -10.42
CA VAL A 684 -31.79 10.73 -9.39
C VAL A 684 -32.38 11.91 -8.59
N TRP A 685 -31.56 12.90 -8.22
CA TRP A 685 -32.05 14.10 -7.53
C TRP A 685 -33.00 14.93 -8.40
N LEU A 686 -32.74 15.05 -9.70
CA LEU A 686 -33.66 15.69 -10.65
C LEU A 686 -34.98 14.91 -10.75
N ALA A 687 -34.93 13.56 -10.77
CA ALA A 687 -36.12 12.73 -10.78
C ALA A 687 -36.96 12.91 -9.50
N ILE A 688 -36.31 12.92 -8.32
CA ILE A 688 -36.98 13.19 -7.04
C ILE A 688 -37.62 14.59 -7.03
N SER A 689 -36.88 15.60 -7.50
CA SER A 689 -37.40 16.97 -7.57
C SER A 689 -38.62 17.08 -8.49
N ALA A 690 -38.63 16.36 -9.63
CA ALA A 690 -39.77 16.31 -10.53
C ALA A 690 -40.96 15.58 -9.91
N LEU A 691 -40.76 14.49 -9.17
CA LEU A 691 -41.79 13.77 -8.41
C LEU A 691 -42.46 14.68 -7.36
N VAL A 692 -41.61 15.37 -6.55
CA VAL A 692 -42.13 16.31 -5.54
C VAL A 692 -42.95 17.43 -6.20
N LEU A 693 -42.44 17.95 -7.30
CA LEU A 693 -43.13 19.00 -8.06
C LEU A 693 -44.48 18.51 -8.67
N ASP A 694 -44.54 17.28 -9.20
CA ASP A 694 -45.78 16.67 -9.71
C ASP A 694 -46.84 16.48 -8.63
N VAL A 695 -46.41 16.16 -7.40
CA VAL A 695 -47.30 16.01 -6.23
C VAL A 695 -47.82 17.36 -5.74
N LEU A 696 -47.02 18.42 -5.81
CA LEU A 696 -47.34 19.74 -5.27
C LEU A 696 -48.19 20.60 -6.26
N ILE A 697 -48.12 20.30 -7.56
CA ILE A 697 -48.90 20.95 -8.64
C ILE A 697 -50.15 20.17 -8.97
#